data_d931019fcf4b5b9a61412951464455b8
#
_entry.id   d931019fcf4b5b9a61412951464455b8
#
_cell.length_a   1.000
_cell.length_b   1.000
_cell.length_c   1.000
_cell.angle_alpha   90.00
_cell.angle_beta   90.00
_cell.angle_gamma   90.00
#
_symmetry.space_group_name_H-M   'P 1'
#
loop_
_entity.id
_entity.type
_entity.pdbx_description
1 polymer ?
#
loop_
_entity_poly.entity_id
_entity_poly.type
_entity_poly.pdbx_seq_one_letter_code
_entity_poly.pdbx_strand_id
1 'polypeptide(L)'
;MKRLFIFLITLLLVLVQAEAWTITYAAADVPVACAVNQYSVDRITGKDQFTKLGCFEETQFQQAYDFMLSEAAVAPNVVIRHKESYSPMNIVAADRAMAYSQNHTYLYSDTINIWKDKAQTIPYTYINQANPLYYYNTQIKSKSPSEVIKPSDLVAEVEVNGARGFIQVNGIDIIPLIYVENRSNDWFISFTTRNSLDNTYTGHIIRPNITQYKVSDVSSTTKTGTVTIRQISVQVDTALYVNTYSYGVAPDWLPIGTYYSPDGIVFYTDMDLKNPITVNGVPGLYFNYYDFLNLRTVTQYSSLELDEYFNYYFAVNKLDPNSSVMKDKGSAFVNAQNTYGMNALMIYSMAIHESAYGTSSYAVNRFNLFGYGAYDSNPDSAYTFDSVEQSVDEHMGINLRHYLDYSNYNATTNNSLFYASNIGIKGAGINTRYASDPWWSIKIAGYAFRIDRYLGLKDLNKYQLAIFNSTDRTYYKDVELQNIAYSINERATNYPSLITASIVNDYIIQSTNPIINGTIITGSTPGLVPYDWNASRLYIDKSKLSLINTSSSPITVIETTDVLLTKLVDFRWSSDTELYIKGRGILDHTAMDDISIVTHTLNMISLIDGSKTSYPLTVLPEDFNNYNGLVYNSVGFEGVIDLSLVSDGSFALELVTTSGDTTGSTLLREPALNPIIPNAKIVNNVLYKTVLDSWNTMEYHIIKTSNMPTIQISPSLPTEYMSVARIYDFIVDDNQLLSLRGLGYINNANMGEIDDKALKLLIVDQVNLSTVPFSIDLIPTTGDFDPSLGAYDYIHSWFNESNIDLSKLLAGNYKLMLYIKSNSIEDIVEFRDFGFKGDIVVENSTRIYTLKFKPERRNYDLIVADKSVSTP
;
A
#
# COMPACT_ATOMS: atom_id res chain seq x y z
N MET A 1 -48.33 -31.58 4.59
CA MET A 1 -48.38 -31.92 3.16
C MET A 1 -47.70 -30.93 2.23
N LYS A 2 -47.92 -29.62 2.30
CA LYS A 2 -47.20 -28.65 1.41
C LYS A 2 -45.66 -28.61 1.55
N ARG A 3 -45.11 -28.77 2.74
CA ARG A 3 -43.64 -28.80 2.96
C ARG A 3 -42.98 -30.10 2.50
N LEU A 4 -43.67 -31.19 2.53
CA LEU A 4 -43.19 -32.48 2.02
C LEU A 4 -43.20 -32.53 0.50
N PHE A 5 -44.15 -31.84 -0.14
CA PHE A 5 -44.23 -31.74 -1.60
C PHE A 5 -43.14 -30.86 -2.21
N ILE A 6 -42.75 -29.76 -1.52
CA ILE A 6 -41.65 -28.91 -1.92
C ILE A 6 -40.30 -29.64 -1.75
N PHE A 7 -40.14 -30.42 -0.69
CA PHE A 7 -38.95 -31.23 -0.48
C PHE A 7 -38.81 -32.36 -1.50
N LEU A 8 -39.92 -32.99 -1.92
CA LEU A 8 -39.91 -34.00 -2.99
C LEU A 8 -39.65 -33.40 -4.37
N ILE A 9 -40.14 -32.17 -4.66
CA ILE A 9 -39.84 -31.48 -5.94
C ILE A 9 -38.39 -31.00 -5.99
N THR A 10 -37.83 -30.50 -4.88
CA THR A 10 -36.41 -30.13 -4.81
C THR A 10 -35.50 -31.37 -4.89
N LEU A 11 -35.90 -32.48 -4.28
CA LEU A 11 -35.17 -33.75 -4.39
C LEU A 11 -35.26 -34.35 -5.80
N LEU A 12 -36.40 -34.22 -6.48
CA LEU A 12 -36.59 -34.68 -7.86
C LEU A 12 -35.84 -33.78 -8.85
N LEU A 13 -35.77 -32.47 -8.60
CA LEU A 13 -34.95 -31.53 -9.40
C LEU A 13 -33.46 -31.77 -9.19
N VAL A 14 -33.02 -32.16 -8.01
CA VAL A 14 -31.63 -32.56 -7.75
C VAL A 14 -31.34 -33.93 -8.36
N LEU A 15 -32.28 -34.86 -8.40
CA LEU A 15 -32.10 -36.17 -9.05
C LEU A 15 -32.18 -36.10 -10.59
N VAL A 16 -32.91 -35.14 -11.16
CA VAL A 16 -32.96 -34.94 -12.61
C VAL A 16 -31.75 -34.16 -13.10
N GLN A 17 -31.05 -33.39 -12.23
CA GLN A 17 -29.74 -32.82 -12.56
C GLN A 17 -28.58 -33.79 -12.33
N ALA A 18 -28.76 -34.94 -11.73
CA ALA A 18 -27.73 -35.96 -11.51
C ALA A 18 -27.53 -36.93 -12.68
N GLU A 19 -28.31 -36.81 -13.75
CA GLU A 19 -27.96 -37.42 -15.05
C GLU A 19 -27.23 -36.42 -15.98
N ALA A 20 -26.43 -35.55 -15.42
CA ALA A 20 -25.49 -34.76 -16.16
C ALA A 20 -24.24 -35.62 -16.42
N TRP A 21 -24.24 -36.25 -17.58
CA TRP A 21 -23.06 -36.48 -18.41
C TRP A 21 -21.74 -36.65 -17.63
N THR A 22 -21.48 -37.83 -17.08
CA THR A 22 -20.13 -38.30 -16.88
C THR A 22 -19.47 -38.42 -18.25
N ILE A 23 -19.10 -37.31 -18.86
CA ILE A 23 -18.11 -37.31 -19.91
C ILE A 23 -16.81 -37.61 -19.19
N THR A 24 -16.45 -38.86 -19.07
CA THR A 24 -15.09 -39.29 -18.81
C THR A 24 -14.25 -38.80 -19.98
N TYR A 25 -13.81 -37.57 -19.94
CA TYR A 25 -12.68 -37.15 -20.74
C TYR A 25 -11.43 -37.77 -20.08
N ALA A 26 -11.15 -39.04 -20.34
CA ALA A 26 -9.77 -39.45 -20.37
C ALA A 26 -9.08 -38.47 -21.33
N ALA A 27 -7.97 -37.84 -20.93
CA ALA A 27 -7.12 -37.14 -21.90
C ALA A 27 -6.94 -38.14 -23.06
N ALA A 28 -7.42 -37.79 -24.22
CA ALA A 28 -7.25 -38.67 -25.34
C ALA A 28 -5.73 -38.82 -25.46
N ASP A 29 -5.22 -40.04 -25.32
CA ASP A 29 -3.83 -40.36 -25.55
C ASP A 29 -3.62 -40.05 -27.03
N VAL A 30 -3.22 -38.81 -27.34
CA VAL A 30 -2.95 -38.41 -28.72
C VAL A 30 -1.63 -38.99 -29.11
N PRO A 31 -1.60 -40.07 -29.94
CA PRO A 31 -0.38 -40.79 -30.15
C PRO A 31 0.72 -39.89 -30.74
N VAL A 32 1.93 -39.98 -30.20
CA VAL A 32 3.12 -39.36 -30.81
C VAL A 32 3.51 -40.25 -32.01
N ALA A 33 3.59 -39.65 -33.17
CA ALA A 33 3.77 -40.37 -34.42
C ALA A 33 5.16 -40.99 -34.60
N CYS A 34 6.21 -40.49 -33.94
CA CYS A 34 7.58 -40.94 -33.98
C CYS A 34 7.86 -42.07 -32.97
N ALA A 35 9.02 -42.71 -33.05
CA ALA A 35 9.43 -43.76 -32.10
C ALA A 35 9.59 -43.23 -30.68
N VAL A 36 9.72 -44.13 -29.72
CA VAL A 36 9.81 -43.78 -28.29
C VAL A 36 11.06 -42.97 -27.96
N ASN A 37 12.13 -43.20 -28.66
CA ASN A 37 13.44 -42.54 -28.56
C ASN A 37 13.62 -41.38 -29.56
N GLN A 38 12.53 -40.80 -30.03
CA GLN A 38 12.53 -39.72 -31.00
C GLN A 38 11.61 -38.58 -30.59
N TYR A 39 12.00 -37.37 -30.94
CA TYR A 39 11.17 -36.19 -30.98
C TYR A 39 10.32 -36.14 -32.24
N SER A 40 9.04 -35.86 -32.08
CA SER A 40 8.12 -35.59 -33.20
C SER A 40 7.91 -34.09 -33.28
N VAL A 41 8.18 -33.49 -34.43
CA VAL A 41 7.78 -32.12 -34.73
C VAL A 41 6.45 -32.18 -35.46
N ASP A 42 5.42 -31.60 -34.84
CA ASP A 42 4.05 -31.70 -35.32
C ASP A 42 3.42 -30.31 -35.43
N ARG A 43 2.53 -30.12 -36.41
CA ARG A 43 1.65 -28.94 -36.48
C ARG A 43 0.27 -29.27 -35.94
N ILE A 44 -0.29 -28.43 -35.10
CA ILE A 44 -1.63 -28.55 -34.58
C ILE A 44 -2.61 -28.07 -35.65
N THR A 45 -3.48 -28.93 -36.12
CA THR A 45 -4.47 -28.66 -37.17
C THR A 45 -5.90 -28.62 -36.65
N GLY A 46 -6.12 -29.08 -35.44
CA GLY A 46 -7.40 -29.09 -34.76
C GLY A 46 -7.23 -29.53 -33.31
N LYS A 47 -8.29 -29.55 -32.51
CA LYS A 47 -8.23 -30.08 -31.16
C LYS A 47 -7.75 -31.51 -31.20
N ASP A 48 -6.66 -31.80 -30.47
CA ASP A 48 -6.05 -33.13 -30.38
C ASP A 48 -5.65 -33.73 -31.74
N GLN A 49 -5.55 -32.90 -32.79
CA GLN A 49 -5.14 -33.29 -34.14
C GLN A 49 -3.77 -32.72 -34.49
N PHE A 50 -2.83 -33.60 -34.77
CA PHE A 50 -1.44 -33.29 -35.07
C PHE A 50 -1.03 -33.83 -36.41
N THR A 51 -0.51 -32.96 -37.27
CA THR A 51 0.11 -33.33 -38.50
C THR A 51 1.62 -33.40 -38.33
N LYS A 52 2.20 -34.61 -38.46
CA LYS A 52 3.64 -34.83 -38.36
C LYS A 52 4.39 -34.11 -39.47
N LEU A 53 5.41 -33.33 -39.07
CA LEU A 53 6.34 -32.63 -39.97
C LEU A 53 7.68 -33.35 -40.06
N GLY A 54 8.16 -33.93 -38.94
CA GLY A 54 9.44 -34.64 -38.91
C GLY A 54 9.64 -35.47 -37.62
N CYS A 55 10.58 -36.43 -37.71
CA CYS A 55 11.06 -37.18 -36.55
C CYS A 55 12.56 -36.94 -36.41
N PHE A 56 13.02 -36.78 -35.15
CA PHE A 56 14.41 -36.50 -34.83
C PHE A 56 14.86 -37.41 -33.67
N GLU A 57 16.05 -37.93 -33.72
CA GLU A 57 16.61 -38.72 -32.63
C GLU A 57 16.81 -37.88 -31.39
N GLU A 58 16.86 -38.53 -30.22
CA GLU A 58 17.11 -37.82 -28.94
C GLU A 58 18.43 -37.04 -28.94
N THR A 59 19.39 -37.37 -29.76
CA THR A 59 20.64 -36.62 -29.98
C THR A 59 20.46 -35.37 -30.86
N GLN A 60 19.28 -35.16 -31.40
CA GLN A 60 18.97 -34.12 -32.40
C GLN A 60 17.94 -33.11 -31.86
N PHE A 61 17.75 -32.96 -30.57
CA PHE A 61 16.76 -32.02 -30.00
C PHE A 61 16.93 -30.62 -30.56
N GLN A 62 18.17 -30.12 -30.64
CA GLN A 62 18.39 -28.75 -31.15
C GLN A 62 17.98 -28.65 -32.64
N GLN A 63 18.24 -29.66 -33.44
CA GLN A 63 17.82 -29.68 -34.83
C GLN A 63 16.28 -29.74 -34.96
N ALA A 64 15.61 -30.51 -34.08
CA ALA A 64 14.16 -30.55 -34.00
C ALA A 64 13.58 -29.16 -33.60
N TYR A 65 14.25 -28.48 -32.67
CA TYR A 65 13.84 -27.15 -32.20
C TYR A 65 13.99 -26.10 -33.33
N ASP A 66 15.14 -26.08 -33.99
CA ASP A 66 15.38 -25.17 -35.14
C ASP A 66 14.42 -25.45 -36.30
N PHE A 67 14.12 -26.72 -36.55
CA PHE A 67 13.12 -27.12 -37.57
C PHE A 67 11.71 -26.67 -37.15
N MET A 68 11.32 -26.82 -35.89
CA MET A 68 10.05 -26.31 -35.39
C MET A 68 9.93 -24.81 -35.62
N LEU A 69 10.95 -24.02 -35.33
CA LEU A 69 10.93 -22.57 -35.54
C LEU A 69 10.85 -22.20 -37.02
N SER A 70 11.54 -22.94 -37.90
CA SER A 70 11.46 -22.71 -39.36
C SER A 70 10.08 -23.01 -39.92
N GLU A 71 9.43 -24.08 -39.43
CA GLU A 71 8.07 -24.44 -39.83
C GLU A 71 7.05 -23.47 -39.28
N ALA A 72 7.25 -22.98 -38.04
CA ALA A 72 6.42 -21.96 -37.40
C ALA A 72 6.47 -20.62 -38.14
N ALA A 73 7.58 -20.25 -38.74
CA ALA A 73 7.72 -19.05 -39.55
C ALA A 73 6.85 -19.12 -40.83
N VAL A 74 6.53 -20.31 -41.32
CA VAL A 74 5.63 -20.54 -42.47
C VAL A 74 4.18 -20.55 -42.00
N ALA A 75 3.87 -21.29 -40.95
CA ALA A 75 2.55 -21.33 -40.30
C ALA A 75 2.69 -21.68 -38.81
N PRO A 76 2.06 -20.94 -37.90
CA PRO A 76 2.17 -21.12 -36.46
C PRO A 76 1.55 -22.43 -35.96
N ASN A 77 1.64 -22.62 -34.61
CA ASN A 77 1.12 -23.78 -33.89
C ASN A 77 1.91 -25.06 -34.15
N VAL A 78 3.22 -24.95 -34.16
CA VAL A 78 4.16 -26.07 -34.27
C VAL A 78 4.71 -26.43 -32.90
N VAL A 79 4.72 -27.72 -32.62
CA VAL A 79 5.17 -28.26 -31.32
C VAL A 79 6.19 -29.35 -31.47
N ILE A 80 7.00 -29.55 -30.46
CA ILE A 80 7.83 -30.75 -30.32
C ILE A 80 7.20 -31.63 -29.26
N ARG A 81 7.01 -32.90 -29.57
CA ARG A 81 6.41 -33.91 -28.70
C ARG A 81 7.39 -35.07 -28.46
N HIS A 82 7.28 -35.65 -27.27
CA HIS A 82 8.08 -36.82 -26.90
C HIS A 82 7.28 -37.75 -26.00
N LYS A 83 7.30 -39.06 -26.29
CA LYS A 83 6.49 -40.08 -25.57
C LYS A 83 6.76 -40.11 -24.04
N GLU A 84 7.95 -39.75 -23.58
CA GLU A 84 8.32 -39.72 -22.18
C GLU A 84 7.95 -38.37 -21.48
N SER A 85 7.31 -37.44 -22.18
CA SER A 85 6.85 -36.18 -21.56
C SER A 85 5.59 -36.42 -20.74
N TYR A 86 5.52 -35.79 -19.57
CA TYR A 86 4.34 -35.79 -18.69
C TYR A 86 3.33 -34.66 -19.02
N SER A 87 3.74 -33.70 -19.85
CA SER A 87 2.86 -32.62 -20.28
C SER A 87 1.69 -33.15 -21.10
N PRO A 88 0.50 -32.53 -21.04
CA PRO A 88 -0.62 -32.89 -21.91
C PRO A 88 -0.18 -32.95 -23.38
N MET A 89 -0.70 -33.92 -24.11
CA MET A 89 -0.34 -34.14 -25.53
C MET A 89 1.16 -34.45 -25.76
N ASN A 90 1.90 -34.77 -24.70
CA ASN A 90 3.35 -35.06 -24.70
C ASN A 90 4.25 -33.92 -25.24
N ILE A 91 3.81 -32.68 -25.12
CA ILE A 91 4.54 -31.50 -25.61
C ILE A 91 5.73 -31.20 -24.69
N VAL A 92 6.89 -30.95 -25.31
CA VAL A 92 8.13 -30.54 -24.64
C VAL A 92 8.61 -29.15 -25.07
N ALA A 93 8.14 -28.68 -26.24
CA ALA A 93 8.38 -27.31 -26.72
C ALA A 93 7.29 -26.90 -27.70
N ALA A 94 7.08 -25.61 -27.85
CA ALA A 94 6.12 -25.02 -28.77
C ALA A 94 6.65 -23.68 -29.31
N ASP A 95 6.19 -23.29 -30.48
CA ASP A 95 6.48 -21.96 -31.07
C ASP A 95 5.74 -20.83 -30.33
N ARG A 96 4.50 -21.13 -29.90
CA ARG A 96 3.61 -20.22 -29.18
C ARG A 96 2.86 -21.00 -28.10
N ALA A 97 3.13 -20.71 -26.85
CA ALA A 97 2.50 -21.43 -25.75
C ALA A 97 2.35 -20.57 -24.49
N MET A 98 1.52 -21.03 -23.61
CA MET A 98 1.57 -20.77 -22.18
C MET A 98 2.00 -22.05 -21.46
N ALA A 99 2.20 -21.97 -20.16
CA ALA A 99 2.35 -23.16 -19.34
C ALA A 99 1.51 -23.07 -18.06
N TYR A 100 1.24 -24.21 -17.47
CA TYR A 100 0.78 -24.30 -16.07
C TYR A 100 1.87 -24.92 -15.21
N SER A 101 2.09 -24.36 -14.03
CA SER A 101 2.95 -24.98 -13.04
C SER A 101 2.34 -26.29 -12.56
N GLN A 102 3.05 -27.41 -12.78
CA GLN A 102 2.56 -28.74 -12.45
C GLN A 102 3.73 -29.66 -12.06
N ASN A 103 3.66 -30.20 -10.84
CA ASN A 103 4.72 -31.07 -10.37
C ASN A 103 4.44 -32.53 -10.70
N HIS A 104 5.03 -33.01 -11.79
CA HIS A 104 4.92 -34.41 -12.20
C HIS A 104 6.01 -35.32 -11.58
N THR A 105 7.05 -34.77 -10.97
CA THR A 105 8.23 -35.54 -10.57
C THR A 105 8.44 -35.65 -9.06
N TYR A 106 7.99 -34.67 -8.27
CA TYR A 106 8.22 -34.66 -6.84
C TYR A 106 6.95 -35.04 -6.08
N LEU A 107 6.93 -36.25 -5.59
CA LEU A 107 5.80 -36.85 -4.92
C LEU A 107 5.42 -36.17 -3.58
N TYR A 108 6.16 -35.19 -3.08
CA TYR A 108 5.98 -34.61 -1.74
C TYR A 108 6.05 -33.08 -1.67
N SER A 109 6.02 -32.37 -2.79
CA SER A 109 6.11 -30.92 -2.79
C SER A 109 4.97 -30.31 -3.60
N ASP A 110 4.19 -29.43 -2.97
CA ASP A 110 3.16 -28.62 -3.67
C ASP A 110 3.76 -27.42 -4.38
N THR A 111 5.07 -27.20 -4.21
CA THR A 111 5.76 -26.07 -4.79
C THR A 111 6.70 -26.48 -5.92
N ILE A 112 6.86 -25.59 -6.87
CA ILE A 112 7.74 -25.73 -8.04
C ILE A 112 8.75 -24.58 -7.98
N ASN A 113 10.05 -24.94 -8.04
CA ASN A 113 11.12 -23.97 -8.04
C ASN A 113 11.28 -23.31 -9.42
N ILE A 114 11.43 -22.00 -9.44
CA ILE A 114 11.90 -21.21 -10.57
C ILE A 114 13.37 -20.88 -10.33
N TRP A 115 14.23 -21.12 -11.30
CA TRP A 115 15.66 -20.91 -11.25
C TRP A 115 16.11 -19.75 -12.11
N LYS A 116 17.13 -19.00 -11.70
CA LYS A 116 17.66 -17.88 -12.48
C LYS A 116 18.39 -18.33 -13.75
N ASP A 117 19.01 -19.51 -13.71
CA ASP A 117 19.83 -20.05 -14.77
C ASP A 117 19.26 -21.37 -15.30
N LYS A 118 19.49 -21.67 -16.55
CA LYS A 118 19.00 -22.90 -17.20
C LYS A 118 19.64 -24.17 -16.62
N ALA A 119 20.84 -24.07 -16.06
CA ALA A 119 21.51 -25.18 -15.39
C ALA A 119 20.85 -25.51 -14.03
N GLN A 120 19.98 -24.67 -13.55
CA GLN A 120 19.29 -24.79 -12.26
C GLN A 120 20.26 -24.84 -11.08
N THR A 121 21.28 -23.99 -11.11
CA THR A 121 22.26 -23.85 -10.03
C THR A 121 21.97 -22.67 -9.10
N ILE A 122 21.24 -21.65 -9.58
CA ILE A 122 20.94 -20.44 -8.86
C ILE A 122 19.44 -20.43 -8.50
N PRO A 123 19.05 -20.73 -7.25
CA PRO A 123 17.66 -20.64 -6.80
C PRO A 123 17.14 -19.21 -6.94
N TYR A 124 15.90 -19.08 -7.38
CA TYR A 124 15.26 -17.77 -7.46
C TYR A 124 14.04 -17.68 -6.53
N THR A 125 12.98 -18.32 -6.94
CA THR A 125 11.73 -18.33 -6.20
C THR A 125 11.03 -19.69 -6.37
N TYR A 126 9.88 -19.84 -5.76
CA TYR A 126 9.04 -21.03 -5.87
C TYR A 126 7.57 -20.60 -5.98
N ILE A 127 6.78 -21.40 -6.66
CA ILE A 127 5.34 -21.18 -6.85
C ILE A 127 4.55 -22.46 -6.55
N ASN A 128 3.30 -22.32 -6.18
CA ASN A 128 2.39 -23.45 -6.04
C ASN A 128 1.94 -23.97 -7.41
N GLN A 129 1.29 -25.12 -7.41
CA GLN A 129 0.75 -25.75 -8.62
C GLN A 129 -0.41 -24.96 -9.21
N ALA A 130 -0.77 -25.28 -10.47
CA ALA A 130 -1.91 -24.77 -11.21
C ALA A 130 -1.91 -23.25 -11.48
N ASN A 131 -0.73 -22.60 -11.49
CA ASN A 131 -0.62 -21.21 -11.90
C ASN A 131 -0.33 -21.09 -13.41
N PRO A 132 -1.03 -20.20 -14.13
CA PRO A 132 -0.70 -19.88 -15.51
C PRO A 132 0.62 -19.11 -15.57
N LEU A 133 1.48 -19.51 -16.50
CA LEU A 133 2.79 -18.94 -16.76
C LEU A 133 2.87 -18.49 -18.20
N TYR A 134 3.54 -17.38 -18.47
CA TYR A 134 4.01 -17.05 -19.81
C TYR A 134 5.18 -17.97 -20.14
N TYR A 135 5.14 -18.59 -21.32
CA TYR A 135 6.18 -19.48 -21.82
C TYR A 135 6.96 -18.77 -22.93
N TYR A 136 8.27 -18.84 -22.89
CA TYR A 136 9.13 -18.21 -23.89
C TYR A 136 9.79 -19.22 -24.82
N ASN A 137 10.43 -20.25 -24.26
CA ASN A 137 11.14 -21.27 -25.01
C ASN A 137 11.45 -22.50 -24.16
N THR A 138 11.96 -23.55 -24.83
CA THR A 138 12.55 -24.72 -24.18
C THR A 138 14.02 -24.84 -24.54
N GLN A 139 14.87 -25.12 -23.56
CA GLN A 139 16.32 -25.22 -23.70
C GLN A 139 16.85 -26.52 -23.08
N ILE A 140 18.02 -26.95 -23.55
CA ILE A 140 18.77 -28.02 -22.92
C ILE A 140 19.40 -27.50 -21.62
N LYS A 141 19.17 -28.21 -20.50
CA LYS A 141 19.58 -27.82 -19.15
C LYS A 141 21.09 -27.67 -19.03
N SER A 142 21.83 -28.78 -19.16
CA SER A 142 23.26 -28.80 -18.90
C SER A 142 24.07 -29.77 -19.80
N LYS A 143 23.38 -30.51 -20.65
CA LYS A 143 24.03 -31.44 -21.58
C LYS A 143 24.48 -30.73 -22.86
N SER A 144 25.44 -31.35 -23.54
CA SER A 144 25.81 -30.95 -24.92
C SER A 144 24.69 -31.27 -25.89
N PRO A 145 24.43 -30.42 -26.91
CA PRO A 145 23.41 -30.68 -27.94
C PRO A 145 23.60 -31.99 -28.71
N SER A 146 24.78 -32.58 -28.69
CA SER A 146 25.08 -33.85 -29.36
C SER A 146 24.86 -35.10 -28.50
N GLU A 147 24.53 -34.92 -27.23
CA GLU A 147 24.22 -36.02 -26.30
C GLU A 147 22.74 -36.43 -26.44
N VAL A 148 22.41 -37.59 -25.87
CA VAL A 148 21.02 -38.03 -25.76
C VAL A 148 20.27 -37.08 -24.81
N ILE A 149 19.30 -36.36 -25.33
CA ILE A 149 18.49 -35.39 -24.60
C ILE A 149 17.10 -35.99 -24.39
N LYS A 150 16.72 -36.17 -23.10
CA LYS A 150 15.36 -36.60 -22.72
C LYS A 150 14.54 -35.44 -22.21
N PRO A 151 13.21 -35.54 -22.10
CA PRO A 151 12.38 -34.51 -21.50
C PRO A 151 12.86 -34.04 -20.10
N SER A 152 13.47 -34.93 -19.30
CA SER A 152 14.10 -34.61 -18.01
C SER A 152 15.35 -33.72 -18.10
N ASP A 153 15.96 -33.62 -19.27
CA ASP A 153 17.14 -32.79 -19.55
C ASP A 153 16.77 -31.41 -20.11
N LEU A 154 15.47 -31.15 -20.25
CA LEU A 154 14.93 -29.90 -20.79
C LEU A 154 14.40 -29.00 -19.71
N VAL A 155 14.60 -27.70 -19.89
CA VAL A 155 14.03 -26.63 -19.07
C VAL A 155 13.27 -25.66 -19.95
N ALA A 156 12.15 -25.18 -19.44
CA ALA A 156 11.40 -24.10 -20.09
C ALA A 156 11.72 -22.78 -19.42
N GLU A 157 11.94 -21.75 -20.22
CA GLU A 157 11.95 -20.37 -19.75
C GLU A 157 10.53 -19.86 -19.64
N VAL A 158 10.16 -19.46 -18.45
CA VAL A 158 8.79 -19.02 -18.12
C VAL A 158 8.80 -17.76 -17.30
N GLU A 159 7.63 -17.11 -17.19
CA GLU A 159 7.45 -15.96 -16.33
C GLU A 159 6.05 -15.92 -15.71
N VAL A 160 6.00 -15.54 -14.44
CA VAL A 160 4.76 -15.27 -13.71
C VAL A 160 4.96 -14.10 -12.75
N ASN A 161 4.14 -13.07 -12.89
CA ASN A 161 4.19 -11.88 -12.04
C ASN A 161 5.63 -11.36 -11.84
N GLY A 162 6.39 -11.21 -12.96
CA GLY A 162 7.76 -10.74 -12.98
C GLY A 162 8.82 -11.78 -12.58
N ALA A 163 8.45 -12.96 -12.14
CA ALA A 163 9.39 -14.03 -11.86
C ALA A 163 9.75 -14.78 -13.15
N ARG A 164 10.70 -14.23 -13.90
CA ARG A 164 11.23 -14.83 -15.11
C ARG A 164 12.42 -15.75 -14.80
N GLY A 165 12.34 -17.00 -15.26
CA GLY A 165 13.38 -17.97 -15.03
C GLY A 165 13.06 -19.33 -15.62
N PHE A 166 13.72 -20.38 -15.14
CA PHE A 166 13.69 -21.71 -15.70
C PHE A 166 13.02 -22.72 -14.78
N ILE A 167 12.11 -23.51 -15.35
CA ILE A 167 11.50 -24.67 -14.71
C ILE A 167 11.83 -25.91 -15.57
N GLN A 168 12.07 -27.04 -14.92
CA GLN A 168 12.22 -28.30 -15.65
C GLN A 168 10.92 -28.62 -16.40
N VAL A 169 11.01 -29.09 -17.64
CA VAL A 169 9.83 -29.39 -18.47
C VAL A 169 8.85 -30.35 -17.78
N ASN A 170 9.35 -31.27 -16.97
CA ASN A 170 8.50 -32.15 -16.15
C ASN A 170 7.85 -31.45 -14.93
N GLY A 171 8.11 -30.17 -14.69
CA GLY A 171 7.49 -29.35 -13.67
C GLY A 171 6.43 -28.39 -14.20
N ILE A 172 6.07 -28.50 -15.50
CA ILE A 172 5.07 -27.68 -16.14
C ILE A 172 4.28 -28.48 -17.19
N ASP A 173 3.07 -27.98 -17.48
CA ASP A 173 2.28 -28.38 -18.63
C ASP A 173 2.37 -27.29 -19.70
N ILE A 174 3.03 -27.58 -20.83
CA ILE A 174 3.15 -26.65 -21.96
C ILE A 174 1.89 -26.74 -22.80
N ILE A 175 1.19 -25.62 -22.98
CA ILE A 175 -0.09 -25.54 -23.66
C ILE A 175 0.00 -24.54 -24.81
N PRO A 176 -0.10 -25.00 -26.04
CA PRO A 176 -0.08 -24.10 -27.21
C PRO A 176 -1.18 -23.04 -27.14
N LEU A 177 -0.86 -21.81 -27.55
CA LEU A 177 -1.80 -20.67 -27.49
C LEU A 177 -3.07 -20.89 -28.30
N ILE A 178 -3.06 -21.73 -29.30
CA ILE A 178 -4.26 -22.08 -30.07
C ILE A 178 -5.38 -22.66 -29.16
N TYR A 179 -5.04 -23.34 -28.07
CA TYR A 179 -6.00 -23.82 -27.07
C TYR A 179 -6.56 -22.68 -26.22
N VAL A 180 -5.78 -21.61 -26.01
CA VAL A 180 -6.21 -20.40 -25.27
C VAL A 180 -7.06 -19.51 -26.15
N GLU A 181 -6.68 -19.37 -27.42
CA GLU A 181 -7.35 -18.52 -28.43
C GLU A 181 -8.69 -19.08 -28.81
N ASN A 182 -8.81 -20.41 -28.94
CA ASN A 182 -10.04 -21.06 -29.31
C ASN A 182 -11.00 -21.17 -28.14
N ARG A 183 -12.06 -20.37 -28.17
CA ARG A 183 -13.05 -20.28 -27.08
C ARG A 183 -14.22 -21.25 -27.23
N SER A 184 -14.19 -22.15 -28.22
CA SER A 184 -15.24 -23.18 -28.35
C SER A 184 -15.21 -24.16 -27.18
N ASN A 185 -16.37 -24.76 -26.86
CA ASN A 185 -16.51 -25.67 -25.72
C ASN A 185 -15.69 -26.96 -25.85
N ASP A 186 -15.07 -27.20 -26.99
CA ASP A 186 -14.35 -28.45 -27.28
C ASP A 186 -12.84 -28.36 -26.93
N TRP A 187 -12.30 -27.14 -26.71
CA TRP A 187 -10.87 -26.93 -26.48
C TRP A 187 -10.51 -26.91 -25.01
N PHE A 188 -10.94 -27.94 -24.30
CA PHE A 188 -10.50 -28.20 -22.93
C PHE A 188 -9.27 -29.09 -22.93
N ILE A 189 -8.45 -28.96 -21.89
CA ILE A 189 -7.40 -29.90 -21.53
C ILE A 189 -7.71 -30.52 -20.17
N SER A 190 -7.26 -31.73 -19.94
CA SER A 190 -7.26 -32.30 -18.61
C SER A 190 -5.89 -32.18 -17.97
N PHE A 191 -5.88 -31.83 -16.69
CA PHE A 191 -4.67 -31.87 -15.89
C PHE A 191 -5.01 -32.38 -14.49
N THR A 192 -4.00 -32.80 -13.75
CA THR A 192 -4.16 -33.43 -12.45
C THR A 192 -3.37 -32.66 -11.41
N THR A 193 -4.02 -32.23 -10.35
CA THR A 193 -3.36 -31.71 -9.17
C THR A 193 -3.25 -32.78 -8.10
N ARG A 194 -2.22 -32.73 -7.31
CA ARG A 194 -2.01 -33.63 -6.20
C ARG A 194 -2.24 -32.90 -4.88
N ASN A 195 -2.93 -33.55 -3.95
CA ASN A 195 -3.03 -33.09 -2.57
C ASN A 195 -1.86 -33.65 -1.75
N SER A 196 -1.02 -32.78 -1.16
CA SER A 196 0.13 -33.16 -0.35
C SER A 196 -0.25 -33.83 0.98
N LEU A 197 -1.43 -33.50 1.53
CA LEU A 197 -1.84 -33.99 2.85
C LEU A 197 -2.21 -35.50 2.84
N ASP A 198 -2.82 -35.98 1.77
CA ASP A 198 -3.36 -37.33 1.70
C ASP A 198 -2.91 -38.12 0.47
N ASN A 199 -2.02 -37.54 -0.35
CA ASN A 199 -1.55 -38.11 -1.61
C ASN A 199 -2.64 -38.41 -2.65
N THR A 200 -3.81 -37.82 -2.50
CA THR A 200 -4.87 -37.97 -3.50
C THR A 200 -4.57 -37.13 -4.74
N TYR A 201 -5.08 -37.59 -5.86
CA TYR A 201 -5.00 -36.87 -7.13
C TYR A 201 -6.40 -36.39 -7.52
N THR A 202 -6.50 -35.10 -7.81
CA THR A 202 -7.73 -34.53 -8.35
C THR A 202 -7.53 -34.18 -9.81
N GLY A 203 -8.28 -34.84 -10.67
CA GLY A 203 -8.34 -34.51 -12.09
C GLY A 203 -9.19 -33.28 -12.32
N HIS A 204 -8.71 -32.42 -13.23
CA HIS A 204 -9.41 -31.20 -13.63
C HIS A 204 -9.53 -31.16 -15.15
N ILE A 205 -10.69 -30.73 -15.63
CA ILE A 205 -10.85 -30.37 -17.04
C ILE A 205 -10.90 -28.86 -17.08
N ILE A 206 -9.91 -28.25 -17.72
CA ILE A 206 -9.79 -26.80 -17.77
C ILE A 206 -9.89 -26.27 -19.19
N ARG A 207 -10.45 -25.09 -19.30
CA ARG A 207 -10.25 -24.22 -20.47
C ARG A 207 -8.97 -23.41 -20.20
N PRO A 208 -7.90 -23.65 -20.97
CA PRO A 208 -6.66 -22.93 -20.75
C PRO A 208 -6.88 -21.42 -20.83
N ASN A 209 -6.23 -20.69 -19.93
CA ASN A 209 -6.31 -19.26 -19.90
C ASN A 209 -5.01 -18.66 -19.36
N ILE A 210 -4.66 -17.49 -19.87
CA ILE A 210 -3.50 -16.72 -19.45
C ILE A 210 -3.95 -15.51 -18.65
N THR A 211 -3.13 -15.05 -17.71
CA THR A 211 -3.43 -13.88 -16.90
C THR A 211 -3.72 -12.66 -17.76
N GLN A 212 -4.80 -11.96 -17.43
CA GLN A 212 -5.25 -10.77 -18.14
C GLN A 212 -5.41 -9.62 -17.18
N TYR A 213 -5.10 -8.43 -17.65
CA TYR A 213 -5.32 -7.17 -16.98
C TYR A 213 -6.44 -6.42 -17.67
N LYS A 214 -7.48 -6.07 -16.94
CA LYS A 214 -8.61 -5.31 -17.48
C LYS A 214 -8.58 -3.90 -16.92
N VAL A 215 -8.44 -2.93 -17.81
CA VAL A 215 -8.68 -1.52 -17.48
C VAL A 215 -10.16 -1.24 -17.69
N SER A 216 -10.83 -0.78 -16.65
CA SER A 216 -12.24 -0.37 -16.71
C SER A 216 -12.39 1.02 -16.12
N ASP A 217 -13.26 1.83 -16.71
CA ASP A 217 -13.64 3.11 -16.14
C ASP A 217 -14.52 2.88 -14.90
N VAL A 218 -14.18 3.53 -13.80
CA VAL A 218 -14.89 3.38 -12.54
C VAL A 218 -15.68 4.62 -12.17
N SER A 219 -15.41 5.78 -12.78
CA SER A 219 -16.13 7.02 -12.50
C SER A 219 -15.83 8.09 -13.53
N SER A 220 -16.88 8.74 -14.03
CA SER A 220 -16.78 9.89 -14.92
C SER A 220 -16.28 11.18 -14.23
N THR A 221 -16.17 11.18 -12.90
CA THR A 221 -15.79 12.36 -12.10
C THR A 221 -14.37 12.29 -11.55
N THR A 222 -13.80 11.11 -11.44
CA THR A 222 -12.40 10.91 -11.08
C THR A 222 -11.77 10.11 -12.20
N LYS A 223 -10.77 10.61 -12.88
CA LYS A 223 -10.01 9.94 -13.96
C LYS A 223 -9.21 8.70 -13.47
N THR A 224 -9.77 7.95 -12.53
CA THR A 224 -9.15 6.79 -11.93
C THR A 224 -9.73 5.53 -12.53
N GLY A 225 -9.17 5.08 -13.64
CA GLY A 225 -9.42 3.73 -14.15
C GLY A 225 -8.88 2.69 -13.16
N THR A 226 -9.61 1.60 -12.94
CA THR A 226 -9.12 0.49 -12.12
C THR A 226 -8.51 -0.57 -13.00
N VAL A 227 -7.24 -0.89 -12.79
CA VAL A 227 -6.62 -2.09 -13.35
C VAL A 227 -7.05 -3.29 -12.51
N THR A 228 -7.72 -4.22 -13.12
CA THR A 228 -8.16 -5.46 -12.49
C THR A 228 -7.45 -6.64 -13.11
N ILE A 229 -6.76 -7.43 -12.31
CA ILE A 229 -6.22 -8.72 -12.78
C ILE A 229 -7.34 -9.74 -12.80
N ARG A 230 -7.46 -10.45 -13.91
CA ARG A 230 -8.27 -11.65 -13.99
C ARG A 230 -7.37 -12.86 -14.13
N GLN A 231 -7.24 -13.60 -13.05
CA GLN A 231 -6.75 -14.98 -13.12
C GLN A 231 -7.94 -15.90 -13.29
N ILE A 232 -7.93 -16.75 -14.29
CA ILE A 232 -8.93 -17.79 -14.44
C ILE A 232 -8.33 -19.08 -13.94
N SER A 233 -8.77 -19.53 -12.77
CA SER A 233 -8.60 -20.91 -12.34
C SER A 233 -9.89 -21.67 -12.62
N VAL A 234 -9.80 -22.84 -13.20
CA VAL A 234 -10.96 -23.65 -13.55
C VAL A 234 -11.03 -24.80 -12.58
N GLN A 235 -12.18 -24.93 -11.95
CA GLN A 235 -12.54 -26.15 -11.22
C GLN A 235 -13.38 -27.06 -12.12
N VAL A 236 -13.29 -28.35 -11.89
CA VAL A 236 -14.02 -29.42 -12.56
C VAL A 236 -15.50 -29.12 -12.65
N ASP A 237 -16.12 -29.51 -13.76
CA ASP A 237 -17.55 -29.46 -14.03
C ASP A 237 -18.17 -28.07 -14.20
N THR A 238 -17.93 -27.50 -15.37
CA THR A 238 -18.76 -26.43 -15.96
C THR A 238 -18.74 -25.03 -15.33
N ALA A 239 -18.25 -24.81 -14.12
CA ALA A 239 -18.15 -23.47 -13.53
C ALA A 239 -16.77 -22.85 -13.79
N LEU A 240 -16.74 -21.77 -14.55
CA LEU A 240 -15.55 -20.98 -14.78
C LEU A 240 -15.34 -20.08 -13.53
N TYR A 241 -14.40 -20.43 -12.67
CA TYR A 241 -13.97 -19.53 -11.58
C TYR A 241 -12.96 -18.53 -12.11
N VAL A 242 -13.36 -17.27 -12.11
CA VAL A 242 -12.47 -16.15 -12.44
C VAL A 242 -12.05 -15.48 -11.15
N ASN A 243 -10.81 -15.68 -10.74
CA ASN A 243 -10.24 -14.88 -9.67
C ASN A 243 -9.93 -13.49 -10.22
N THR A 244 -10.56 -12.49 -9.65
CA THR A 244 -10.37 -11.10 -10.04
C THR A 244 -9.86 -10.32 -8.84
N TYR A 245 -8.70 -9.67 -9.02
CA TYR A 245 -8.10 -8.83 -7.99
C TYR A 245 -8.09 -7.38 -8.48
N SER A 246 -8.41 -6.44 -7.58
CA SER A 246 -8.17 -5.02 -7.84
C SER A 246 -6.67 -4.79 -7.79
N TYR A 247 -6.08 -4.32 -8.88
CA TYR A 247 -4.63 -4.14 -8.94
C TYR A 247 -4.21 -2.73 -8.54
N GLY A 248 -4.91 -1.72 -9.00
CA GLY A 248 -4.59 -0.33 -8.71
C GLY A 248 -5.27 0.63 -9.67
N VAL A 249 -4.75 1.85 -9.74
CA VAL A 249 -5.20 2.89 -10.66
C VAL A 249 -4.45 2.75 -11.98
N ALA A 250 -5.17 2.67 -13.10
CA ALA A 250 -4.53 2.61 -14.42
C ALA A 250 -3.83 3.95 -14.72
N PRO A 251 -2.65 3.92 -15.32
CA PRO A 251 -2.01 5.15 -15.79
C PRO A 251 -2.79 5.74 -16.98
N ASP A 252 -2.71 7.06 -17.14
CA ASP A 252 -3.46 7.78 -18.18
C ASP A 252 -3.18 7.30 -19.61
N TRP A 253 -1.98 6.75 -19.83
CA TRP A 253 -1.56 6.23 -21.12
C TRP A 253 -2.08 4.82 -21.44
N LEU A 254 -2.69 4.11 -20.47
CA LEU A 254 -3.24 2.77 -20.66
C LEU A 254 -4.77 2.85 -20.86
N PRO A 255 -5.28 2.75 -22.09
CA PRO A 255 -6.71 2.90 -22.38
C PRO A 255 -7.58 1.83 -21.73
N ILE A 256 -8.88 2.05 -21.71
CA ILE A 256 -9.86 1.03 -21.35
C ILE A 256 -9.70 -0.16 -22.30
N GLY A 257 -9.57 -1.36 -21.75
CA GLY A 257 -9.33 -2.54 -22.54
C GLY A 257 -8.91 -3.76 -21.74
N THR A 258 -8.52 -4.80 -22.46
CA THR A 258 -7.94 -6.03 -21.88
C THR A 258 -6.54 -6.21 -22.43
N TYR A 259 -5.59 -6.44 -21.57
CA TYR A 259 -4.17 -6.51 -21.85
C TYR A 259 -3.55 -7.77 -21.26
N TYR A 260 -2.36 -8.10 -21.77
CA TYR A 260 -1.52 -9.18 -21.28
C TYR A 260 -0.24 -8.60 -20.73
N SER A 261 0.25 -9.17 -19.64
CA SER A 261 1.52 -8.75 -19.05
C SER A 261 2.09 -9.90 -18.20
N PRO A 262 3.35 -10.26 -18.37
CA PRO A 262 3.98 -11.28 -17.55
C PRO A 262 4.41 -10.75 -16.17
N ASP A 263 4.58 -9.42 -16.03
CA ASP A 263 5.15 -8.77 -14.84
C ASP A 263 4.24 -7.70 -14.21
N GLY A 264 3.15 -7.32 -14.89
CA GLY A 264 2.29 -6.21 -14.47
C GLY A 264 2.90 -4.83 -14.69
N ILE A 265 4.06 -4.74 -15.36
CA ILE A 265 4.80 -3.50 -15.63
C ILE A 265 4.66 -3.08 -17.09
N VAL A 266 4.86 -3.99 -18.03
CA VAL A 266 4.69 -3.75 -19.47
C VAL A 266 3.44 -4.45 -19.95
N PHE A 267 2.55 -3.73 -20.62
CA PHE A 267 1.27 -4.24 -21.09
C PHE A 267 1.29 -4.43 -22.61
N TYR A 268 0.70 -5.53 -23.06
CA TYR A 268 0.64 -5.94 -24.45
C TYR A 268 -0.81 -6.13 -24.89
N THR A 269 -1.09 -5.88 -26.17
CA THR A 269 -2.41 -6.13 -26.74
C THR A 269 -2.63 -7.59 -27.14
N ASP A 270 -1.57 -8.39 -27.18
CA ASP A 270 -1.59 -9.79 -27.63
C ASP A 270 -0.89 -10.72 -26.61
N MET A 271 -1.28 -11.99 -26.65
CA MET A 271 -0.75 -13.04 -25.79
C MET A 271 0.69 -13.46 -26.13
N ASP A 272 1.13 -13.17 -27.35
CA ASP A 272 2.50 -13.43 -27.81
C ASP A 272 3.51 -12.38 -27.30
N LEU A 273 3.05 -11.36 -26.59
CA LEU A 273 3.87 -10.27 -26.08
C LEU A 273 4.67 -9.52 -27.17
N LYS A 274 4.10 -9.37 -28.37
CA LYS A 274 4.75 -8.74 -29.53
C LYS A 274 4.42 -7.25 -29.66
N ASN A 275 3.22 -6.85 -29.21
CA ASN A 275 2.71 -5.50 -29.42
C ASN A 275 2.52 -4.79 -28.07
N PRO A 276 3.60 -4.24 -27.49
CA PRO A 276 3.49 -3.49 -26.24
C PRO A 276 2.73 -2.17 -26.45
N ILE A 277 2.00 -1.73 -25.44
CA ILE A 277 1.49 -0.36 -25.39
C ILE A 277 2.66 0.58 -25.21
N THR A 278 2.77 1.57 -26.08
CA THR A 278 3.92 2.49 -26.08
C THR A 278 3.54 3.90 -25.68
N VAL A 279 4.49 4.56 -25.02
CA VAL A 279 4.46 5.99 -24.67
C VAL A 279 5.67 6.63 -25.36
N ASN A 280 5.44 7.59 -26.23
CA ASN A 280 6.51 8.25 -27.00
C ASN A 280 7.43 7.26 -27.77
N GLY A 281 6.84 6.14 -28.26
CA GLY A 281 7.55 5.16 -29.08
C GLY A 281 8.36 4.10 -28.31
N VAL A 282 8.33 4.13 -26.97
CA VAL A 282 8.93 3.10 -26.11
C VAL A 282 7.84 2.41 -25.28
N PRO A 283 8.02 1.14 -24.85
CA PRO A 283 7.06 0.50 -23.98
C PRO A 283 6.75 1.34 -22.75
N GLY A 284 5.47 1.57 -22.48
CA GLY A 284 5.01 2.24 -21.28
C GLY A 284 5.30 1.37 -20.06
N LEU A 285 5.85 1.97 -19.01
CA LEU A 285 6.12 1.29 -17.75
C LEU A 285 5.09 1.71 -16.71
N TYR A 286 4.46 0.74 -16.08
CA TYR A 286 3.52 0.92 -14.98
C TYR A 286 4.05 0.24 -13.72
N PHE A 287 4.17 1.00 -12.67
CA PHE A 287 4.52 0.49 -11.35
C PHE A 287 3.32 0.72 -10.44
N ASN A 288 2.58 -0.35 -10.11
CA ASN A 288 1.46 -0.24 -9.18
C ASN A 288 1.95 0.28 -7.83
N TYR A 289 1.42 1.42 -7.41
CA TYR A 289 1.92 2.14 -6.24
C TYR A 289 2.02 1.26 -4.99
N TYR A 290 1.01 0.46 -4.68
CA TYR A 290 1.03 -0.36 -3.45
C TYR A 290 1.94 -1.59 -3.55
N ASP A 291 2.14 -2.16 -4.75
CA ASP A 291 3.15 -3.22 -4.92
C ASP A 291 4.56 -2.67 -4.75
N PHE A 292 4.80 -1.44 -5.25
CA PHE A 292 6.11 -0.81 -5.22
C PHE A 292 6.32 0.14 -4.04
N LEU A 293 5.31 0.38 -3.20
CA LEU A 293 5.45 1.21 -2.01
C LEU A 293 6.52 0.62 -1.08
N ASN A 294 7.56 1.40 -0.83
CA ASN A 294 8.58 1.03 0.14
C ASN A 294 7.94 0.90 1.52
N LEU A 295 8.14 -0.22 2.20
CA LEU A 295 7.55 -0.43 3.54
C LEU A 295 8.09 0.54 4.59
N ARG A 296 9.24 1.19 4.34
CA ARG A 296 9.75 2.29 5.17
C ARG A 296 9.02 3.59 4.86
N THR A 297 7.71 3.56 4.96
CA THR A 297 6.78 4.69 4.81
C THR A 297 5.80 4.71 5.96
N VAL A 298 5.13 5.84 6.16
CA VAL A 298 4.11 6.03 7.19
C VAL A 298 2.75 6.16 6.51
N THR A 299 1.76 5.35 6.90
CA THR A 299 0.40 5.56 6.42
C THR A 299 -0.17 6.86 6.96
N GLN A 300 -1.02 7.50 6.17
CA GLN A 300 -1.73 8.71 6.57
C GLN A 300 -3.00 8.40 7.37
N TYR A 301 -3.26 7.14 7.67
CA TYR A 301 -4.43 6.70 8.41
C TYR A 301 -4.15 6.55 9.89
N SER A 302 -5.06 7.09 10.70
CA SER A 302 -5.11 6.83 12.13
C SER A 302 -5.58 5.39 12.41
N SER A 303 -5.36 4.93 13.63
CA SER A 303 -5.87 3.65 14.10
C SER A 303 -7.38 3.54 13.96
N LEU A 304 -8.11 4.61 14.28
CA LEU A 304 -9.56 4.66 14.20
C LEU A 304 -10.09 4.54 12.77
N GLU A 305 -9.38 5.09 11.80
CA GLU A 305 -9.75 4.95 10.39
C GLU A 305 -9.54 3.51 9.88
N LEU A 306 -8.50 2.84 10.35
CA LEU A 306 -8.33 1.41 10.04
C LEU A 306 -9.46 0.56 10.66
N ASP A 307 -9.84 0.86 11.90
CA ASP A 307 -10.95 0.19 12.58
C ASP A 307 -12.29 0.52 11.92
N GLU A 308 -12.46 1.74 11.39
CA GLU A 308 -13.64 2.11 10.62
C GLU A 308 -13.80 1.27 9.35
N TYR A 309 -12.72 1.10 8.57
CA TYR A 309 -12.78 0.24 7.40
C TYR A 309 -13.10 -1.21 7.79
N PHE A 310 -12.55 -1.71 8.88
CA PHE A 310 -12.86 -3.03 9.40
C PHE A 310 -14.37 -3.18 9.66
N ASN A 311 -14.95 -2.27 10.42
CA ASN A 311 -16.37 -2.27 10.75
C ASN A 311 -17.26 -2.15 9.51
N TYR A 312 -16.88 -1.28 8.56
CA TYR A 312 -17.55 -1.18 7.26
C TYR A 312 -17.54 -2.51 6.51
N TYR A 313 -16.38 -3.18 6.42
CA TYR A 313 -16.27 -4.45 5.71
C TYR A 313 -17.19 -5.53 6.31
N PHE A 314 -17.20 -5.67 7.62
CA PHE A 314 -18.05 -6.63 8.32
C PHE A 314 -19.54 -6.29 8.15
N ALA A 315 -19.92 -5.04 8.25
CA ALA A 315 -21.30 -4.59 8.07
C ALA A 315 -21.83 -4.86 6.66
N VAL A 316 -21.06 -4.48 5.62
CA VAL A 316 -21.46 -4.67 4.22
C VAL A 316 -21.58 -6.15 3.87
N ASN A 317 -20.70 -6.98 4.41
CA ASN A 317 -20.73 -8.43 4.18
C ASN A 317 -21.67 -9.19 5.15
N LYS A 318 -22.34 -8.48 6.06
CA LYS A 318 -23.24 -9.05 7.08
C LYS A 318 -22.55 -10.11 7.94
N LEU A 319 -21.32 -9.87 8.31
CA LEU A 319 -20.50 -10.72 9.17
C LEU A 319 -20.53 -10.17 10.60
N ASP A 320 -20.32 -11.06 11.59
CA ASP A 320 -20.19 -10.64 12.98
C ASP A 320 -18.76 -10.12 13.24
N PRO A 321 -18.55 -8.84 13.54
CA PRO A 321 -17.22 -8.31 13.84
C PRO A 321 -16.58 -8.93 15.09
N ASN A 322 -17.38 -9.44 16.04
CA ASN A 322 -16.86 -10.10 17.24
C ASN A 322 -16.25 -11.49 16.95
N SER A 323 -16.43 -12.02 15.76
CA SER A 323 -15.74 -13.23 15.33
C SER A 323 -14.25 -13.02 15.00
N SER A 324 -13.79 -11.79 14.96
CA SER A 324 -12.44 -11.41 14.58
C SER A 324 -11.64 -10.86 15.74
N VAL A 325 -10.39 -11.31 15.85
CA VAL A 325 -9.42 -10.75 16.81
C VAL A 325 -8.83 -9.41 16.35
N MET A 326 -9.08 -8.98 15.10
CA MET A 326 -8.64 -7.68 14.57
C MET A 326 -9.63 -6.55 14.88
N LYS A 327 -10.80 -6.87 15.45
CA LYS A 327 -11.78 -5.84 15.85
C LYS A 327 -11.11 -4.85 16.81
N ASP A 328 -11.23 -3.54 16.52
CA ASP A 328 -10.70 -2.44 17.32
C ASP A 328 -9.16 -2.55 17.57
N LYS A 329 -8.43 -3.09 16.61
CA LYS A 329 -6.97 -3.30 16.70
C LYS A 329 -6.14 -2.45 15.73
N GLY A 330 -6.72 -1.43 15.11
CA GLY A 330 -5.97 -0.48 14.27
C GLY A 330 -4.78 0.15 15.00
N SER A 331 -4.91 0.37 16.32
CA SER A 331 -3.83 0.91 17.15
C SER A 331 -2.60 0.00 17.23
N ALA A 332 -2.75 -1.32 17.18
CA ALA A 332 -1.63 -2.25 17.18
C ALA A 332 -0.71 -2.01 15.97
N PHE A 333 -1.30 -1.79 14.80
CA PHE A 333 -0.56 -1.55 13.58
C PHE A 333 0.09 -0.17 13.52
N VAL A 334 -0.63 0.88 13.93
CA VAL A 334 -0.10 2.26 13.92
C VAL A 334 1.02 2.41 14.95
N ASN A 335 0.87 1.83 16.13
CA ASN A 335 1.92 1.86 17.16
C ASN A 335 3.17 1.08 16.69
N ALA A 336 2.98 -0.08 16.12
CA ALA A 336 4.10 -0.86 15.57
C ALA A 336 4.79 -0.13 14.38
N GLN A 337 4.04 0.57 13.52
CA GLN A 337 4.62 1.44 12.50
C GLN A 337 5.54 2.50 13.11
N ASN A 338 5.06 3.19 14.14
CA ASN A 338 5.83 4.25 14.79
C ASN A 338 7.09 3.70 15.48
N THR A 339 7.02 2.47 15.97
CA THR A 339 8.14 1.83 16.69
C THR A 339 9.12 1.16 15.73
N TYR A 340 8.63 0.40 14.75
CA TYR A 340 9.48 -0.46 13.90
C TYR A 340 9.61 0.05 12.46
N GLY A 341 8.95 1.15 12.12
CA GLY A 341 9.14 1.87 10.86
C GLY A 341 8.62 1.12 9.62
N MET A 342 7.50 0.42 9.71
CA MET A 342 6.86 -0.23 8.56
C MET A 342 5.42 0.26 8.39
N ASN A 343 5.02 0.56 7.17
CA ASN A 343 3.72 1.13 6.82
C ASN A 343 2.54 0.33 7.38
N ALA A 344 1.78 0.94 8.29
CA ALA A 344 0.68 0.25 8.98
C ALA A 344 -0.44 -0.19 8.03
N LEU A 345 -0.77 0.58 6.98
CA LEU A 345 -1.78 0.17 6.00
C LEU A 345 -1.37 -1.11 5.26
N MET A 346 -0.09 -1.20 4.87
CA MET A 346 0.42 -2.37 4.16
C MET A 346 0.42 -3.61 5.06
N ILE A 347 0.88 -3.48 6.31
CA ILE A 347 0.91 -4.60 7.26
C ILE A 347 -0.50 -4.99 7.72
N TYR A 348 -1.41 -4.02 7.88
CA TYR A 348 -2.82 -4.28 8.12
C TYR A 348 -3.46 -5.08 6.98
N SER A 349 -3.11 -4.73 5.74
CA SER A 349 -3.56 -5.44 4.54
C SER A 349 -2.99 -6.86 4.46
N MET A 350 -1.74 -7.07 4.90
CA MET A 350 -1.15 -8.41 5.05
C MET A 350 -1.93 -9.23 6.09
N ALA A 351 -2.18 -8.66 7.27
CA ALA A 351 -2.94 -9.35 8.32
C ALA A 351 -4.35 -9.74 7.86
N ILE A 352 -5.04 -8.85 7.13
CA ILE A 352 -6.34 -9.15 6.50
C ILE A 352 -6.23 -10.37 5.58
N HIS A 353 -5.20 -10.40 4.74
CA HIS A 353 -5.01 -11.50 3.79
C HIS A 353 -4.69 -12.82 4.49
N GLU A 354 -3.69 -12.82 5.36
CA GLU A 354 -3.17 -14.03 6.00
C GLU A 354 -4.15 -14.64 7.02
N SER A 355 -4.93 -13.81 7.68
CA SER A 355 -5.85 -14.25 8.75
C SER A 355 -7.33 -14.23 8.38
N ALA A 356 -7.69 -13.97 7.11
CA ALA A 356 -9.07 -13.76 6.69
C ALA A 356 -9.78 -12.73 7.60
N TYR A 357 -9.20 -11.52 7.68
CA TYR A 357 -9.68 -10.46 8.59
C TYR A 357 -9.67 -10.87 10.07
N GLY A 358 -8.68 -11.65 10.53
CA GLY A 358 -8.56 -12.08 11.92
C GLY A 358 -9.56 -13.14 12.35
N THR A 359 -10.24 -13.81 11.41
CA THR A 359 -11.24 -14.84 11.70
C THR A 359 -10.72 -16.26 11.51
N SER A 360 -9.52 -16.45 10.99
CA SER A 360 -8.91 -17.78 10.82
C SER A 360 -8.70 -18.47 12.18
N SER A 361 -8.68 -19.81 12.20
CA SER A 361 -8.46 -20.57 13.42
C SER A 361 -7.15 -20.24 14.14
N TYR A 362 -6.09 -19.93 13.38
CA TYR A 362 -4.81 -19.50 13.96
C TYR A 362 -4.92 -18.10 14.56
N ALA A 363 -5.63 -17.18 13.93
CA ALA A 363 -5.85 -15.85 14.49
C ALA A 363 -6.68 -15.93 15.78
N VAL A 364 -7.81 -16.59 15.75
CA VAL A 364 -8.75 -16.64 16.88
C VAL A 364 -8.18 -17.41 18.08
N ASN A 365 -7.52 -18.53 17.84
CA ASN A 365 -7.05 -19.40 18.93
C ASN A 365 -5.63 -19.12 19.40
N ARG A 366 -4.82 -18.39 18.61
CA ARG A 366 -3.37 -18.22 18.86
C ARG A 366 -2.89 -16.78 18.63
N PHE A 367 -3.76 -15.84 18.33
CA PHE A 367 -3.42 -14.46 17.89
C PHE A 367 -2.39 -14.42 16.74
N ASN A 368 -2.27 -15.50 15.98
CA ASN A 368 -1.32 -15.63 14.90
C ASN A 368 -1.91 -15.10 13.60
N LEU A 369 -1.73 -13.80 13.37
CA LEU A 369 -2.29 -13.11 12.21
C LEU A 369 -1.57 -13.39 10.89
N PHE A 370 -0.34 -13.91 10.94
CA PHE A 370 0.55 -14.03 9.78
C PHE A 370 0.95 -15.48 9.46
N GLY A 371 0.34 -16.46 10.12
CA GLY A 371 0.55 -17.87 9.85
C GLY A 371 1.93 -18.40 10.29
N TYR A 372 2.59 -17.77 11.25
CA TYR A 372 3.93 -18.19 11.68
C TYR A 372 3.95 -19.60 12.22
N GLY A 373 4.96 -20.38 11.76
CA GLY A 373 5.17 -21.76 12.16
C GLY A 373 4.07 -22.72 11.68
N ALA A 374 3.11 -22.25 10.90
CA ALA A 374 2.10 -23.09 10.27
C ALA A 374 2.70 -23.72 9.01
N TYR A 375 3.06 -24.99 9.10
CA TYR A 375 3.51 -25.79 7.95
C TYR A 375 2.38 -26.72 7.52
N ASP A 376 2.17 -26.87 6.21
CA ASP A 376 1.16 -27.80 5.67
C ASP A 376 1.36 -29.22 6.18
N SER A 377 2.61 -29.61 6.42
CA SER A 377 2.96 -30.92 6.97
C SER A 377 2.74 -31.04 8.49
N ASN A 378 2.65 -29.93 9.23
CA ASN A 378 2.42 -29.90 10.67
C ASN A 378 1.70 -28.59 11.08
N PRO A 379 0.39 -28.48 10.88
CA PRO A 379 -0.41 -27.29 11.23
C PRO A 379 -0.35 -26.94 12.73
N ASP A 380 -0.14 -27.94 13.60
CA ASP A 380 -0.08 -27.73 15.06
C ASP A 380 1.19 -27.04 15.53
N SER A 381 2.22 -26.94 14.69
CA SER A 381 3.45 -26.20 14.99
C SER A 381 3.29 -24.68 14.93
N ALA A 382 2.14 -24.16 14.51
CA ALA A 382 1.87 -22.73 14.43
C ALA A 382 2.09 -22.02 15.77
N TYR A 383 2.79 -20.90 15.75
CA TYR A 383 3.11 -20.12 16.95
C TYR A 383 1.85 -19.56 17.60
N THR A 384 1.92 -19.41 18.92
CA THR A 384 0.90 -18.76 19.73
C THR A 384 1.50 -17.47 20.29
N PHE A 385 0.80 -16.36 20.10
CA PHE A 385 1.14 -15.07 20.67
C PHE A 385 0.22 -14.75 21.85
N ASP A 386 0.65 -13.87 22.74
CA ASP A 386 -0.13 -13.46 23.89
C ASP A 386 -1.24 -12.47 23.52
N SER A 387 -1.06 -11.73 22.40
CA SER A 387 -2.02 -10.77 21.89
C SER A 387 -1.81 -10.47 20.40
N VAL A 388 -2.76 -9.74 19.80
CA VAL A 388 -2.65 -9.20 18.44
C VAL A 388 -1.46 -8.24 18.35
N GLU A 389 -1.26 -7.40 19.36
CA GLU A 389 -0.16 -6.44 19.44
C GLU A 389 1.20 -7.16 19.34
N GLN A 390 1.41 -8.21 20.14
CA GLN A 390 2.65 -8.99 20.07
C GLN A 390 2.84 -9.62 18.68
N SER A 391 1.80 -10.17 18.09
CA SER A 391 1.88 -10.74 16.73
C SER A 391 2.30 -9.70 15.69
N VAL A 392 1.79 -8.48 15.79
CA VAL A 392 2.13 -7.37 14.89
C VAL A 392 3.55 -6.85 15.17
N ASP A 393 3.93 -6.69 16.43
CA ASP A 393 5.25 -6.24 16.83
C ASP A 393 6.35 -7.20 16.36
N GLU A 394 6.17 -8.50 16.56
CA GLU A 394 7.14 -9.51 16.10
C GLU A 394 7.17 -9.58 14.58
N HIS A 395 6.02 -9.38 13.92
CA HIS A 395 5.99 -9.35 12.46
C HIS A 395 6.81 -8.20 11.90
N MET A 396 6.61 -6.97 12.39
CA MET A 396 7.35 -5.80 11.93
C MET A 396 8.77 -5.73 12.48
N GLY A 397 8.94 -5.99 13.77
CA GLY A 397 10.21 -5.80 14.48
C GLY A 397 11.23 -6.91 14.27
N ILE A 398 10.81 -8.12 13.87
CA ILE A 398 11.69 -9.28 13.68
C ILE A 398 11.53 -9.85 12.28
N ASN A 399 10.36 -10.38 11.93
CA ASN A 399 10.21 -11.23 10.75
C ASN A 399 10.43 -10.49 9.42
N LEU A 400 9.67 -9.42 9.17
CA LEU A 400 9.81 -8.66 7.92
C LEU A 400 11.17 -7.96 7.84
N ARG A 401 11.79 -7.64 8.98
CA ARG A 401 13.14 -7.10 8.99
C ARG A 401 14.14 -7.99 8.28
N HIS A 402 14.00 -9.32 8.36
CA HIS A 402 14.86 -10.24 7.62
C HIS A 402 14.69 -10.14 6.11
N TYR A 403 13.48 -9.87 5.63
CA TYR A 403 13.20 -9.68 4.21
C TYR A 403 13.64 -8.30 3.71
N LEU A 404 13.69 -7.29 4.59
CA LEU A 404 14.14 -5.94 4.27
C LEU A 404 15.64 -5.73 4.44
N ASP A 405 16.37 -6.67 4.98
CA ASP A 405 17.79 -6.54 5.27
C ASP A 405 18.66 -6.80 4.03
N TYR A 406 19.28 -5.75 3.52
CA TYR A 406 20.21 -5.83 2.39
C TYR A 406 21.34 -6.85 2.62
N SER A 407 21.75 -7.06 3.88
CA SER A 407 22.83 -7.99 4.24
C SER A 407 22.37 -9.45 4.27
N ASN A 408 21.08 -9.71 4.20
CA ASN A 408 20.51 -11.06 4.16
C ASN A 408 20.66 -11.69 2.77
N TYR A 409 21.89 -11.67 2.31
CA TYR A 409 22.33 -12.26 1.07
C TYR A 409 23.47 -13.21 1.35
N ASN A 410 23.29 -14.48 1.05
CA ASN A 410 24.35 -15.47 1.11
C ASN A 410 24.75 -15.90 -0.29
N ALA A 411 25.83 -15.32 -0.80
CA ALA A 411 26.37 -15.62 -2.12
C ALA A 411 26.78 -17.09 -2.28
N THR A 412 27.18 -17.74 -1.21
CA THR A 412 27.68 -19.13 -1.22
C THR A 412 26.54 -20.15 -1.33
N THR A 413 25.42 -19.90 -0.63
CA THR A 413 24.27 -20.82 -0.61
C THR A 413 23.15 -20.38 -1.57
N ASN A 414 23.29 -19.20 -2.19
CA ASN A 414 22.25 -18.56 -2.98
C ASN A 414 20.89 -18.43 -2.26
N ASN A 415 20.88 -18.47 -0.94
CA ASN A 415 19.69 -18.42 -0.12
C ASN A 415 19.51 -17.01 0.47
N SER A 416 19.07 -16.06 -0.34
CA SER A 416 18.75 -14.71 0.10
C SER A 416 17.27 -14.60 0.37
N LEU A 417 16.89 -13.88 1.44
CA LEU A 417 15.52 -13.44 1.68
C LEU A 417 15.27 -12.04 1.11
N PHE A 418 16.32 -11.24 0.96
CA PHE A 418 16.23 -9.87 0.49
C PHE A 418 16.14 -9.78 -1.03
N TYR A 419 15.04 -9.25 -1.55
CA TYR A 419 14.83 -8.97 -2.96
C TYR A 419 14.31 -7.54 -3.24
N ALA A 420 13.85 -6.83 -2.26
CA ALA A 420 13.57 -5.38 -2.20
C ALA A 420 12.85 -5.04 -0.89
N SER A 421 12.55 -3.75 -0.67
CA SER A 421 11.92 -3.22 0.55
C SER A 421 10.41 -3.00 0.46
N ASN A 422 9.76 -3.60 -0.51
CA ASN A 422 8.32 -3.53 -0.79
C ASN A 422 7.70 -4.93 -0.78
N ILE A 423 6.38 -5.03 -0.73
CA ILE A 423 5.72 -6.34 -0.90
C ILE A 423 6.01 -6.91 -2.29
N GLY A 424 6.08 -6.06 -3.29
CA GLY A 424 6.60 -6.31 -4.61
C GLY A 424 5.69 -7.12 -5.52
N ILE A 425 6.33 -7.79 -6.44
CA ILE A 425 5.77 -8.80 -7.36
C ILE A 425 6.51 -10.12 -7.12
N LYS A 426 6.10 -11.19 -7.77
CA LYS A 426 6.77 -12.49 -7.56
C LYS A 426 8.24 -12.46 -7.98
N GLY A 427 8.57 -11.61 -8.94
CA GLY A 427 9.94 -11.41 -9.44
C GLY A 427 10.82 -10.47 -8.62
N ALA A 428 10.25 -9.62 -7.77
CA ALA A 428 10.98 -8.63 -6.98
C ALA A 428 10.16 -8.23 -5.75
N GLY A 429 10.82 -7.99 -4.63
CA GLY A 429 10.18 -7.67 -3.35
C GLY A 429 10.05 -8.88 -2.43
N ILE A 430 9.33 -8.70 -1.33
CA ILE A 430 9.15 -9.72 -0.28
C ILE A 430 8.51 -10.99 -0.85
N ASN A 431 7.53 -10.86 -1.76
CA ASN A 431 6.83 -12.00 -2.35
C ASN A 431 7.77 -12.99 -3.04
N THR A 432 8.93 -12.57 -3.50
CA THR A 432 9.91 -13.48 -4.12
C THR A 432 10.22 -14.69 -3.24
N ARG A 433 10.25 -14.51 -1.91
CA ARG A 433 10.60 -15.56 -0.96
C ARG A 433 9.57 -15.79 0.14
N TYR A 434 8.53 -14.95 0.25
CA TYR A 434 7.57 -15.04 1.35
C TYR A 434 6.49 -16.10 1.08
N ALA A 435 5.84 -16.06 -0.06
CA ALA A 435 4.73 -16.95 -0.38
C ALA A 435 4.98 -17.76 -1.66
N SER A 436 4.41 -18.96 -1.73
CA SER A 436 4.36 -19.76 -2.96
C SER A 436 3.30 -19.25 -3.96
N ASP A 437 2.30 -18.51 -3.48
CA ASP A 437 1.31 -17.87 -4.33
C ASP A 437 1.95 -16.70 -5.11
N PRO A 438 2.07 -16.76 -6.43
CA PRO A 438 2.67 -15.68 -7.21
C PRO A 438 1.84 -14.39 -7.17
N TRP A 439 0.56 -14.45 -6.75
CA TRP A 439 -0.37 -13.34 -6.69
C TRP A 439 -0.55 -12.79 -5.27
N TRP A 440 0.19 -13.29 -4.30
CA TRP A 440 0.09 -12.89 -2.90
C TRP A 440 0.23 -11.37 -2.70
N SER A 441 1.25 -10.76 -3.27
CA SER A 441 1.49 -9.31 -3.17
C SER A 441 0.37 -8.49 -3.78
N ILE A 442 -0.11 -8.87 -4.96
CA ILE A 442 -1.24 -8.21 -5.64
C ILE A 442 -2.52 -8.24 -4.80
N LYS A 443 -2.76 -9.34 -4.08
CA LYS A 443 -3.91 -9.44 -3.16
C LYS A 443 -3.77 -8.43 -2.03
N ILE A 444 -2.59 -8.31 -1.43
CA ILE A 444 -2.31 -7.35 -0.36
C ILE A 444 -2.38 -5.91 -0.87
N ALA A 445 -1.73 -5.60 -2.00
CA ALA A 445 -1.84 -4.30 -2.66
C ALA A 445 -3.30 -3.94 -2.96
N GLY A 446 -4.09 -4.92 -3.40
CA GLY A 446 -5.52 -4.77 -3.63
C GLY A 446 -6.32 -4.49 -2.36
N TYR A 447 -5.94 -5.04 -1.20
CA TYR A 447 -6.53 -4.67 0.09
C TYR A 447 -6.14 -3.24 0.47
N ALA A 448 -4.86 -2.89 0.39
CA ALA A 448 -4.38 -1.54 0.68
C ALA A 448 -5.09 -0.50 -0.19
N PHE A 449 -5.18 -0.73 -1.50
CA PHE A 449 -5.92 0.14 -2.42
C PHE A 449 -7.41 0.27 -2.07
N ARG A 450 -8.08 -0.81 -1.68
CA ARG A 450 -9.51 -0.76 -1.30
C ARG A 450 -9.72 0.01 0.00
N ILE A 451 -8.84 -0.19 0.97
CA ILE A 451 -8.88 0.56 2.24
C ILE A 451 -8.65 2.04 1.96
N ASP A 452 -7.58 2.37 1.27
CA ASP A 452 -7.22 3.74 0.93
C ASP A 452 -8.33 4.44 0.11
N ARG A 453 -8.88 3.73 -0.88
CA ARG A 453 -10.00 4.26 -1.68
C ARG A 453 -11.26 4.49 -0.84
N TYR A 454 -11.57 3.61 0.09
CA TYR A 454 -12.70 3.79 1.01
C TYR A 454 -12.47 4.99 1.93
N LEU A 455 -11.25 5.13 2.44
CA LEU A 455 -10.88 6.19 3.38
C LEU A 455 -10.43 7.50 2.71
N GLY A 456 -10.49 7.61 1.36
CA GLY A 456 -10.33 8.86 0.61
C GLY A 456 -9.00 9.07 -0.09
N LEU A 457 -8.25 7.98 -0.41
CA LEU A 457 -7.02 7.99 -1.22
C LEU A 457 -5.90 8.89 -0.65
N LYS A 458 -5.69 8.85 0.68
CA LYS A 458 -4.65 9.65 1.32
C LYS A 458 -3.23 9.13 1.07
N ASP A 459 -3.09 7.80 0.92
CA ASP A 459 -1.80 7.16 0.75
C ASP A 459 -1.41 6.98 -0.73
N LEU A 460 -2.37 6.98 -1.66
CA LEU A 460 -2.09 6.80 -3.08
C LEU A 460 -1.15 7.89 -3.60
N ASN A 461 0.00 7.48 -4.13
CA ASN A 461 1.05 8.37 -4.60
C ASN A 461 1.51 9.42 -3.57
N LYS A 462 1.34 9.15 -2.28
CA LYS A 462 1.78 10.06 -1.22
C LYS A 462 3.30 10.30 -1.30
N TYR A 463 4.05 9.26 -1.53
CA TYR A 463 5.51 9.27 -1.52
C TYR A 463 6.10 9.20 -2.92
N GLN A 464 7.24 9.85 -3.11
CA GLN A 464 8.03 9.75 -4.33
C GLN A 464 8.90 8.50 -4.28
N LEU A 465 8.71 7.64 -5.26
CA LEU A 465 9.46 6.40 -5.43
C LEU A 465 10.34 6.46 -6.67
N ALA A 466 11.47 5.79 -6.60
CA ALA A 466 12.38 5.64 -7.73
C ALA A 466 13.00 4.25 -7.75
N ILE A 467 13.38 3.78 -8.92
CA ILE A 467 14.14 2.52 -9.08
C ILE A 467 15.52 2.82 -9.66
N PHE A 468 16.45 1.91 -9.45
CA PHE A 468 17.78 2.01 -10.06
C PHE A 468 17.71 1.88 -11.58
N ASN A 469 18.33 2.81 -12.26
CA ASN A 469 18.61 2.76 -13.70
C ASN A 469 20.08 2.43 -14.01
N SER A 470 20.86 2.11 -13.00
CA SER A 470 22.29 1.85 -13.01
C SER A 470 22.63 0.49 -12.40
N THR A 471 23.75 -0.09 -12.77
CA THR A 471 24.35 -1.26 -12.12
C THR A 471 25.03 -0.90 -10.80
N ASP A 472 25.44 0.35 -10.64
CA ASP A 472 25.91 0.91 -9.37
C ASP A 472 24.70 1.25 -8.52
N ARG A 473 24.48 0.49 -7.47
CA ARG A 473 23.32 0.56 -6.55
C ARG A 473 23.79 0.86 -5.13
N THR A 474 24.70 1.80 -5.00
CA THR A 474 25.35 2.16 -3.73
C THR A 474 24.69 3.36 -3.09
N TYR A 475 24.37 3.24 -1.82
CA TYR A 475 23.94 4.32 -0.96
C TYR A 475 25.06 4.77 -0.04
N TYR A 476 25.05 6.05 0.31
CA TYR A 476 26.10 6.70 1.09
C TYR A 476 25.52 7.28 2.38
N LYS A 477 26.38 7.39 3.40
CA LYS A 477 26.03 7.99 4.69
C LYS A 477 26.12 9.51 4.68
N ASP A 478 26.77 10.08 3.70
CA ASP A 478 27.08 11.50 3.58
C ASP A 478 26.74 12.04 2.19
N VAL A 479 26.56 13.35 2.11
CA VAL A 479 26.17 14.06 0.88
C VAL A 479 27.30 14.11 -0.14
N GLU A 480 28.56 14.00 0.30
CA GLU A 480 29.73 13.95 -0.60
C GLU A 480 29.88 12.61 -1.32
N LEU A 481 29.02 11.63 -1.01
CA LEU A 481 29.02 10.29 -1.56
C LEU A 481 30.36 9.56 -1.39
N GLN A 482 31.04 9.78 -0.25
CA GLN A 482 32.35 9.18 0.06
C GLN A 482 32.23 7.98 1.00
N ASN A 483 31.37 8.06 2.00
CA ASN A 483 31.22 7.01 3.00
C ASN A 483 30.10 6.06 2.63
N ILE A 484 30.46 4.90 2.05
CA ILE A 484 29.49 3.89 1.65
C ILE A 484 28.70 3.39 2.86
N ALA A 485 27.38 3.43 2.75
CA ALA A 485 26.48 2.79 3.69
C ALA A 485 26.35 1.31 3.33
N TYR A 486 25.80 1.03 2.16
CA TYR A 486 25.69 -0.32 1.60
C TYR A 486 25.29 -0.26 0.11
N SER A 487 25.49 -1.36 -0.58
CA SER A 487 25.05 -1.52 -1.95
C SER A 487 23.90 -2.51 -2.03
N ILE A 488 22.89 -2.21 -2.87
CA ILE A 488 21.78 -3.10 -3.12
C ILE A 488 22.21 -4.18 -4.11
N ASN A 489 21.94 -5.43 -3.74
CA ASN A 489 22.27 -6.57 -4.55
C ASN A 489 21.57 -6.53 -5.93
N GLU A 490 22.23 -7.02 -6.96
CA GLU A 490 21.69 -7.15 -8.32
C GLU A 490 20.38 -7.95 -8.42
N ARG A 491 20.11 -8.82 -7.45
CA ARG A 491 18.86 -9.60 -7.37
C ARG A 491 17.65 -8.76 -7.00
N ALA A 492 17.84 -7.64 -6.34
CA ALA A 492 16.77 -6.69 -6.02
C ALA A 492 16.48 -5.79 -7.23
N THR A 493 16.09 -6.41 -8.34
CA THR A 493 15.60 -5.69 -9.52
C THR A 493 14.34 -4.91 -9.17
N ASN A 494 14.17 -3.72 -9.76
CA ASN A 494 13.04 -2.85 -9.47
C ASN A 494 12.89 -2.50 -7.98
N TYR A 495 14.00 -2.40 -7.25
CA TYR A 495 14.02 -1.97 -5.85
C TYR A 495 13.52 -0.52 -5.74
N PRO A 496 12.43 -0.27 -5.01
CA PRO A 496 11.90 1.08 -4.87
C PRO A 496 12.62 1.83 -3.75
N SER A 497 13.45 2.79 -4.14
CA SER A 497 14.00 3.78 -3.22
C SER A 497 12.92 4.78 -2.84
N LEU A 498 12.75 5.05 -1.55
CA LEU A 498 11.88 6.11 -1.05
C LEU A 498 12.67 7.42 -0.99
N ILE A 499 12.30 8.37 -1.84
CA ILE A 499 12.92 9.71 -1.85
C ILE A 499 12.23 10.56 -0.79
N THR A 500 13.00 11.08 0.16
CA THR A 500 12.51 11.97 1.21
C THR A 500 12.83 13.44 0.93
N ALA A 501 13.94 13.71 0.26
CA ALA A 501 14.31 15.05 -0.17
C ALA A 501 15.20 15.01 -1.42
N SER A 502 15.36 16.17 -2.05
CA SER A 502 16.21 16.41 -3.22
C SER A 502 17.20 17.51 -2.91
N ILE A 503 18.49 17.22 -3.02
CA ILE A 503 19.59 18.18 -3.00
C ILE A 503 20.02 18.43 -4.46
N VAL A 504 20.91 19.35 -4.74
CA VAL A 504 21.28 19.76 -6.12
C VAL A 504 21.52 18.56 -7.04
N ASN A 505 22.42 17.65 -6.70
CA ASN A 505 22.78 16.51 -7.54
C ASN A 505 22.31 15.17 -6.95
N ASP A 506 21.79 15.15 -5.73
CA ASP A 506 21.55 13.94 -4.96
C ASP A 506 20.11 13.86 -4.45
N TYR A 507 19.69 12.64 -4.12
CA TYR A 507 18.49 12.39 -3.34
C TYR A 507 18.89 11.95 -1.92
N ILE A 508 18.08 12.39 -0.95
CA ILE A 508 18.03 11.78 0.36
C ILE A 508 16.95 10.69 0.29
N ILE A 509 17.33 9.48 0.68
CA ILE A 509 16.44 8.33 0.68
C ILE A 509 16.25 7.77 2.10
N GLN A 510 15.19 7.02 2.29
CA GLN A 510 14.97 6.29 3.52
C GLN A 510 15.66 4.93 3.45
N SER A 511 16.51 4.62 4.43
CA SER A 511 17.20 3.32 4.52
C SER A 511 16.22 2.17 4.78
N THR A 512 16.46 1.02 4.17
CA THR A 512 15.70 -0.20 4.49
C THR A 512 16.07 -0.76 5.86
N ASN A 513 17.35 -0.72 6.19
CA ASN A 513 17.84 -1.15 7.49
C ASN A 513 17.74 -0.03 8.50
N PRO A 514 17.37 -0.29 9.76
CA PRO A 514 17.47 0.70 10.82
C PRO A 514 18.91 1.19 10.98
N ILE A 515 19.09 2.48 11.21
CA ILE A 515 20.37 3.07 11.59
C ILE A 515 20.22 3.61 13.01
N ILE A 516 20.99 3.08 13.94
CA ILE A 516 20.95 3.48 15.35
C ILE A 516 22.37 3.94 15.75
N ASN A 517 22.49 5.17 16.22
CA ASN A 517 23.78 5.78 16.55
C ASN A 517 24.85 5.63 15.43
N GLY A 518 24.46 5.87 14.19
CA GLY A 518 25.31 5.76 12.99
C GLY A 518 25.64 4.32 12.55
N THR A 519 25.16 3.31 13.27
CA THR A 519 25.36 1.90 12.97
C THR A 519 24.17 1.33 12.23
N ILE A 520 24.41 0.72 11.07
CA ILE A 520 23.36 0.02 10.31
C ILE A 520 23.06 -1.32 11.00
N ILE A 521 21.81 -1.50 11.37
CA ILE A 521 21.35 -2.73 12.06
C ILE A 521 20.92 -3.75 11.03
N THR A 522 21.49 -4.94 11.12
CA THR A 522 21.20 -6.06 10.22
C THR A 522 20.11 -6.96 10.78
N GLY A 523 19.52 -7.80 9.92
CA GLY A 523 18.51 -8.79 10.29
C GLY A 523 19.00 -9.84 11.32
N SER A 524 20.31 -10.05 11.42
CA SER A 524 20.91 -10.94 12.42
C SER A 524 20.90 -10.38 13.86
N THR A 525 20.61 -9.10 14.05
CA THR A 525 20.46 -8.52 15.39
C THR A 525 19.21 -9.12 16.07
N PRO A 526 19.37 -9.79 17.22
CA PRO A 526 18.26 -10.47 17.88
C PRO A 526 17.23 -9.50 18.48
N GLY A 527 16.00 -9.96 18.62
CA GLY A 527 14.92 -9.25 19.28
C GLY A 527 14.28 -8.15 18.44
N LEU A 528 13.38 -7.43 19.07
CA LEU A 528 12.68 -6.28 18.50
C LEU A 528 13.64 -5.10 18.34
N VAL A 529 13.70 -4.51 17.15
CA VAL A 529 14.59 -3.38 16.85
C VAL A 529 13.76 -2.20 16.41
N PRO A 530 13.80 -1.08 17.14
CA PRO A 530 13.10 0.14 16.74
C PRO A 530 13.73 0.75 15.48
N TYR A 531 12.96 1.59 14.80
CA TYR A 531 13.38 2.28 13.61
C TYR A 531 13.37 3.80 13.83
N ASP A 532 14.53 4.43 13.71
CA ASP A 532 14.64 5.89 13.77
C ASP A 532 14.58 6.46 12.36
N TRP A 533 13.49 7.17 12.06
CA TRP A 533 13.21 7.76 10.75
C TRP A 533 14.23 8.82 10.33
N ASN A 534 14.78 9.57 11.28
CA ASN A 534 15.77 10.61 10.99
C ASN A 534 17.17 10.03 10.83
N ALA A 535 17.58 9.17 11.77
CA ALA A 535 18.89 8.54 11.68
C ALA A 535 19.01 7.60 10.48
N SER A 536 17.87 7.05 10.01
CA SER A 536 17.87 6.07 8.90
C SER A 536 17.74 6.74 7.52
N ARG A 537 18.48 7.81 7.29
CA ARG A 537 18.59 8.52 5.99
C ARG A 537 19.92 8.24 5.33
N LEU A 538 19.91 8.16 4.02
CA LEU A 538 21.08 7.90 3.19
C LEU A 538 21.02 8.79 1.92
N TYR A 539 22.12 8.85 1.21
CA TYR A 539 22.31 9.71 0.04
C TYR A 539 22.60 8.87 -1.20
N ILE A 540 22.19 9.38 -2.35
CA ILE A 540 22.45 8.76 -3.66
C ILE A 540 22.39 9.80 -4.77
N ASP A 541 23.30 9.69 -5.73
CA ASP A 541 23.31 10.49 -6.95
C ASP A 541 22.01 10.29 -7.74
N LYS A 542 21.35 11.40 -8.08
CA LYS A 542 20.09 11.40 -8.85
C LYS A 542 20.17 10.65 -10.16
N SER A 543 21.32 10.68 -10.83
CA SER A 543 21.51 10.00 -12.12
C SER A 543 21.41 8.48 -12.04
N LYS A 544 21.50 7.90 -10.84
CA LYS A 544 21.39 6.46 -10.60
C LYS A 544 19.95 5.96 -10.47
N LEU A 545 18.99 6.86 -10.37
CA LEU A 545 17.58 6.55 -10.10
C LEU A 545 16.68 7.11 -11.19
N SER A 546 15.62 6.35 -11.51
CA SER A 546 14.51 6.81 -12.32
C SER A 546 13.24 6.84 -11.47
N LEU A 547 12.53 7.96 -11.47
CA LEU A 547 11.25 8.11 -10.78
C LEU A 547 10.22 7.19 -11.41
N ILE A 548 9.39 6.52 -10.59
CA ILE A 548 8.37 5.57 -11.07
C ILE A 548 6.94 6.03 -10.83
N ASN A 549 6.76 7.11 -10.10
CA ASN A 549 5.46 7.77 -9.90
C ASN A 549 5.65 9.27 -9.77
N THR A 550 4.55 10.02 -9.71
CA THR A 550 4.53 11.43 -9.30
C THR A 550 3.87 11.49 -7.94
N SER A 551 4.62 11.93 -6.93
CA SER A 551 4.07 12.06 -5.58
C SER A 551 3.03 13.17 -5.50
N SER A 552 1.99 12.95 -4.70
CA SER A 552 0.99 13.98 -4.37
C SER A 552 1.53 15.03 -3.42
N SER A 553 2.63 14.72 -2.71
CA SER A 553 3.37 15.69 -1.89
C SER A 553 4.65 16.08 -2.62
N PRO A 554 4.92 17.36 -2.77
CA PRO A 554 6.17 17.81 -3.39
C PRO A 554 7.36 17.27 -2.58
N ILE A 555 8.40 16.83 -3.30
CA ILE A 555 9.66 16.48 -2.66
C ILE A 555 10.26 17.78 -2.13
N THR A 556 10.70 17.80 -0.88
CA THR A 556 11.44 18.93 -0.32
C THR A 556 12.70 19.13 -1.15
N VAL A 557 12.82 20.27 -1.80
CA VAL A 557 14.04 20.64 -2.53
C VAL A 557 14.93 21.43 -1.58
N ILE A 558 16.10 20.90 -1.30
CA ILE A 558 17.12 21.58 -0.51
C ILE A 558 18.09 22.23 -1.52
N GLU A 559 18.04 23.53 -1.63
CA GLU A 559 18.82 24.28 -2.63
C GLU A 559 20.30 24.38 -2.26
N THR A 560 20.68 24.04 -1.03
CA THR A 560 22.05 24.07 -0.52
C THR A 560 22.64 22.68 -0.40
N THR A 561 23.95 22.55 -0.47
CA THR A 561 24.71 21.31 -0.23
C THR A 561 24.65 20.86 1.23
N ASP A 562 24.24 21.74 2.14
CA ASP A 562 24.17 21.47 3.57
C ASP A 562 22.74 21.14 4.02
N VAL A 563 22.57 19.95 4.59
CA VAL A 563 21.30 19.51 5.19
C VAL A 563 21.18 20.18 6.56
N LEU A 564 20.08 20.90 6.76
CA LEU A 564 19.76 21.43 8.09
C LEU A 564 18.99 20.36 8.89
N LEU A 565 19.64 19.83 9.90
CA LEU A 565 19.04 18.92 10.88
C LEU A 565 18.41 19.74 12.01
N THR A 566 17.16 19.43 12.37
CA THR A 566 16.45 20.17 13.43
C THR A 566 15.92 19.26 14.49
N LYS A 567 15.86 19.78 15.72
CA LYS A 567 15.19 19.13 16.84
C LYS A 567 14.59 20.18 17.78
N LEU A 568 13.29 20.11 18.03
CA LEU A 568 12.66 20.88 19.09
C LEU A 568 12.95 20.27 20.47
N VAL A 569 13.19 21.14 21.44
CA VAL A 569 13.47 20.78 22.84
C VAL A 569 12.38 21.32 23.76
N ASP A 570 11.86 22.52 23.46
CA ASP A 570 10.75 23.14 24.19
C ASP A 570 9.88 23.94 23.20
N PHE A 571 8.56 23.76 23.31
CA PHE A 571 7.59 24.50 22.51
C PHE A 571 6.35 24.71 23.35
N ARG A 572 6.12 25.92 23.84
CA ARG A 572 5.08 26.24 24.81
C ARG A 572 4.62 27.67 24.72
N TRP A 573 3.49 27.96 25.27
CA TRP A 573 3.03 29.34 25.44
C TRP A 573 3.89 30.09 26.50
N SER A 574 4.40 31.23 26.10
CA SER A 574 5.07 32.17 27.00
C SER A 574 4.13 33.24 27.55
N SER A 575 3.10 33.59 26.77
CA SER A 575 2.01 34.47 27.15
C SER A 575 0.70 34.06 26.47
N ASP A 576 -0.30 34.92 26.53
CA ASP A 576 -1.58 34.64 25.86
C ASP A 576 -1.52 34.56 24.34
N THR A 577 -0.61 35.29 23.74
CA THR A 577 -0.46 35.37 22.28
C THR A 577 0.95 35.02 21.79
N GLU A 578 1.85 34.68 22.70
CA GLU A 578 3.25 34.40 22.35
C GLU A 578 3.59 32.93 22.58
N LEU A 579 4.21 32.31 21.59
CA LEU A 579 4.79 30.99 21.65
C LEU A 579 6.31 31.08 21.85
N TYR A 580 6.81 30.44 22.90
CA TYR A 580 8.24 30.20 23.08
C TYR A 580 8.65 28.94 22.38
N ILE A 581 9.74 29.00 21.64
CA ILE A 581 10.35 27.89 20.93
C ILE A 581 11.82 27.77 21.32
N LYS A 582 12.29 26.54 21.54
CA LYS A 582 13.69 26.22 21.78
C LYS A 582 14.04 24.91 21.09
N GLY A 583 15.21 24.84 20.48
CA GLY A 583 15.64 23.68 19.76
C GLY A 583 17.09 23.73 19.30
N ARG A 584 17.41 22.88 18.34
CA ARG A 584 18.71 22.79 17.69
C ARG A 584 18.53 22.87 16.18
N GLY A 585 19.45 23.58 15.50
CA GLY A 585 19.57 23.63 14.06
C GLY A 585 21.02 23.39 13.67
N ILE A 586 21.32 22.24 13.06
CA ILE A 586 22.66 21.80 12.72
C ILE A 586 22.79 21.77 11.21
N LEU A 587 23.68 22.59 10.65
CA LEU A 587 24.10 22.45 9.25
C LEU A 587 25.05 21.26 9.17
N ASP A 588 24.59 20.18 8.57
CA ASP A 588 25.41 18.99 8.36
C ASP A 588 26.61 19.38 7.46
N HIS A 589 27.82 18.97 7.82
CA HIS A 589 29.06 19.27 7.14
C HIS A 589 29.59 20.74 7.22
N THR A 590 28.94 21.63 7.96
CA THR A 590 29.43 22.98 8.19
C THR A 590 29.74 23.21 9.68
N ALA A 591 30.96 23.64 9.98
CA ALA A 591 31.33 23.97 11.37
C ALA A 591 30.43 25.10 11.93
N MET A 592 29.94 24.90 13.14
CA MET A 592 29.11 25.87 13.87
C MET A 592 29.74 26.15 15.25
N ASP A 593 31.04 26.41 15.25
CA ASP A 593 31.85 26.61 16.45
C ASP A 593 31.95 28.07 16.91
N ASP A 594 31.73 29.02 15.99
CA ASP A 594 31.74 30.45 16.29
C ASP A 594 30.32 31.04 16.31
N ILE A 595 29.82 31.34 17.49
CA ILE A 595 28.51 31.93 17.69
C ILE A 595 28.30 33.27 16.98
N SER A 596 29.37 33.98 16.64
CA SER A 596 29.29 35.30 15.99
C SER A 596 28.88 35.22 14.53
N ILE A 597 29.07 34.06 13.90
CA ILE A 597 28.73 33.83 12.48
C ILE A 597 27.52 32.93 12.28
N VAL A 598 26.95 32.38 13.38
CA VAL A 598 25.76 31.55 13.32
C VAL A 598 24.51 32.40 13.55
N THR A 599 23.52 32.20 12.73
CA THR A 599 22.18 32.76 12.92
C THR A 599 21.11 31.71 12.73
N HIS A 600 20.03 31.81 13.53
CA HIS A 600 18.81 31.04 13.34
C HIS A 600 17.64 31.99 13.12
N THR A 601 16.81 31.69 12.14
CA THR A 601 15.60 32.45 11.84
C THR A 601 14.44 31.45 11.67
N LEU A 602 13.35 31.71 12.35
CA LEU A 602 12.12 30.96 12.15
C LEU A 602 11.22 31.72 11.19
N ASN A 603 10.84 31.11 10.11
CA ASN A 603 9.85 31.60 9.17
C ASN A 603 8.50 30.95 9.44
N MET A 604 7.47 31.74 9.60
CA MET A 604 6.09 31.30 9.47
C MET A 604 5.64 31.48 8.03
N ILE A 605 5.29 30.37 7.38
CA ILE A 605 4.89 30.34 5.95
C ILE A 605 3.39 30.14 5.88
N SER A 606 2.68 31.11 5.34
CA SER A 606 1.23 31.00 5.10
C SER A 606 0.95 29.86 4.12
N LEU A 607 0.08 28.93 4.51
CA LEU A 607 -0.34 27.80 3.66
C LEU A 607 -1.37 28.22 2.59
N ILE A 608 -1.79 29.50 2.60
CA ILE A 608 -2.77 30.03 1.65
C ILE A 608 -2.06 30.65 0.43
N ASP A 609 -1.06 31.49 0.67
CA ASP A 609 -0.41 32.29 -0.37
C ASP A 609 1.13 32.19 -0.37
N GLY A 610 1.70 31.39 0.52
CA GLY A 610 3.14 31.20 0.63
C GLY A 610 3.91 32.40 1.22
N SER A 611 3.23 33.44 1.69
CA SER A 611 3.89 34.60 2.33
C SER A 611 4.63 34.18 3.59
N LYS A 612 5.77 34.81 3.87
CA LYS A 612 6.64 34.49 5.01
C LYS A 612 6.72 35.65 5.98
N THR A 613 6.59 35.32 7.29
CA THR A 613 6.90 36.23 8.40
C THR A 613 8.08 35.64 9.17
N SER A 614 9.17 36.41 9.30
CA SER A 614 10.42 35.93 9.87
C SER A 614 10.62 36.40 11.29
N TYR A 615 11.05 35.49 12.17
CA TYR A 615 11.35 35.72 13.57
C TYR A 615 12.83 35.37 13.81
N PRO A 616 13.70 36.35 14.13
CA PRO A 616 15.08 36.04 14.50
C PRO A 616 15.09 35.30 15.85
N LEU A 617 15.89 34.24 15.92
CA LEU A 617 16.07 33.45 17.13
C LEU A 617 17.43 33.74 17.77
N THR A 618 17.49 33.68 19.10
CA THR A 618 18.74 33.77 19.85
C THR A 618 19.53 32.49 19.69
N VAL A 619 20.80 32.60 19.26
CA VAL A 619 21.71 31.45 19.21
C VAL A 619 22.14 31.07 20.61
N LEU A 620 22.08 29.81 20.94
CA LEU A 620 22.50 29.28 22.23
C LEU A 620 23.76 28.43 22.09
N PRO A 621 24.74 28.60 22.98
CA PRO A 621 25.88 27.70 23.06
C PRO A 621 25.35 26.32 23.51
N GLU A 622 25.75 25.28 22.80
CA GLU A 622 25.38 23.90 23.17
C GLU A 622 26.50 22.98 22.69
N ASP A 623 27.08 22.21 23.62
CA ASP A 623 28.13 21.25 23.31
C ASP A 623 27.57 20.04 22.58
N PHE A 624 27.58 20.08 21.27
CA PHE A 624 27.34 18.94 20.41
C PHE A 624 28.64 18.46 19.83
N ASN A 625 29.40 17.69 20.62
CA ASN A 625 30.76 17.31 20.28
C ASN A 625 30.80 16.19 19.22
N ASN A 626 31.55 16.50 18.14
CA ASN A 626 32.15 15.54 17.22
C ASN A 626 31.19 14.72 16.36
N TYR A 627 30.28 15.40 15.69
CA TYR A 627 29.58 14.81 14.56
C TYR A 627 30.42 15.10 13.27
N ASN A 628 30.75 14.07 12.52
CA ASN A 628 31.58 14.14 11.29
C ASN A 628 32.93 14.85 11.41
N GLY A 629 33.54 14.90 12.60
CA GLY A 629 34.84 15.54 12.80
C GLY A 629 34.78 17.06 12.87
N LEU A 630 33.60 17.65 12.82
CA LEU A 630 33.38 19.08 12.94
C LEU A 630 32.92 19.47 14.35
N VAL A 631 33.04 20.72 14.69
CA VAL A 631 32.64 21.28 16.00
C VAL A 631 31.32 22.03 15.85
N TYR A 632 30.36 21.73 16.72
CA TYR A 632 29.01 22.26 16.69
C TYR A 632 28.63 22.85 18.05
N ASN A 633 29.30 23.92 18.47
CA ASN A 633 29.08 24.55 19.78
C ASN A 633 27.96 25.60 19.79
N SER A 634 27.43 25.98 18.63
CA SER A 634 26.49 27.09 18.46
C SER A 634 25.23 26.66 17.71
N VAL A 635 24.71 25.46 18.00
CA VAL A 635 23.59 24.86 17.30
C VAL A 635 22.24 25.09 17.96
N GLY A 636 22.24 25.53 19.23
CA GLY A 636 21.04 25.81 19.98
C GLY A 636 20.36 27.10 19.52
N PHE A 637 19.03 27.09 19.54
CA PHE A 637 18.25 28.31 19.34
C PHE A 637 17.11 28.41 20.36
N GLU A 638 16.72 29.67 20.67
CA GLU A 638 15.46 29.96 21.33
C GLU A 638 14.87 31.29 20.86
N GLY A 639 13.57 31.46 21.02
CA GLY A 639 12.90 32.68 20.67
C GLY A 639 11.42 32.70 21.03
N VAL A 640 10.78 33.81 20.76
CA VAL A 640 9.34 34.02 21.00
C VAL A 640 8.71 34.46 19.69
N ILE A 641 7.58 33.81 19.36
CA ILE A 641 6.73 34.12 18.21
C ILE A 641 5.51 34.87 18.73
N ASP A 642 5.38 36.15 18.39
CA ASP A 642 4.18 36.92 18.70
C ASP A 642 3.11 36.71 17.61
N LEU A 643 2.09 35.94 17.95
CA LEU A 643 0.97 35.63 17.06
C LEU A 643 -0.08 36.76 17.02
N SER A 644 0.01 37.77 17.88
CA SER A 644 -0.96 38.88 17.87
C SER A 644 -0.86 39.69 16.58
N LEU A 645 0.36 39.76 16.02
CA LEU A 645 0.71 40.51 14.80
C LEU A 645 0.47 39.70 13.51
N VAL A 646 0.18 38.42 13.58
CA VAL A 646 -0.01 37.53 12.44
C VAL A 646 -1.48 37.59 12.00
N SER A 647 -1.73 37.56 10.68
CA SER A 647 -3.07 37.44 10.14
C SER A 647 -3.70 36.08 10.47
N ASP A 648 -5.02 35.98 10.33
CA ASP A 648 -5.70 34.68 10.44
C ASP A 648 -5.27 33.75 9.32
N GLY A 649 -5.07 32.48 9.63
CA GLY A 649 -4.63 31.46 8.69
C GLY A 649 -3.97 30.25 9.32
N SER A 650 -3.47 29.39 8.47
CA SER A 650 -2.64 28.25 8.82
C SER A 650 -1.24 28.46 8.30
N PHE A 651 -0.24 28.20 9.12
CA PHE A 651 1.16 28.49 8.86
C PHE A 651 2.03 27.29 9.15
N ALA A 652 2.94 26.95 8.23
CA ALA A 652 4.04 26.04 8.48
C ALA A 652 5.21 26.77 9.12
N LEU A 653 6.02 26.06 9.89
CA LEU A 653 7.22 26.59 10.54
C LEU A 653 8.47 26.10 9.82
N GLU A 654 9.28 27.02 9.29
CA GLU A 654 10.56 26.74 8.65
C GLU A 654 11.68 27.31 9.50
N LEU A 655 12.68 26.50 9.86
CA LEU A 655 13.93 27.00 10.43
C LEU A 655 14.93 27.27 9.31
N VAL A 656 15.54 28.42 9.33
CA VAL A 656 16.69 28.80 8.50
C VAL A 656 17.88 29.00 9.42
N THR A 657 18.97 28.33 9.13
CA THR A 657 20.25 28.44 9.87
C THR A 657 21.35 28.85 8.92
N THR A 658 22.13 29.81 9.33
CA THR A 658 23.32 30.26 8.60
C THR A 658 24.57 30.15 9.47
N SER A 659 25.68 29.68 8.93
CA SER A 659 27.01 29.70 9.55
C SER A 659 28.02 30.18 8.52
N GLY A 660 28.57 31.36 8.71
CA GLY A 660 29.41 32.01 7.72
C GLY A 660 28.67 32.24 6.38
N ASP A 661 29.21 31.70 5.30
CA ASP A 661 28.61 31.77 3.97
C ASP A 661 27.60 30.66 3.67
N THR A 662 27.44 29.68 4.59
CA THR A 662 26.57 28.52 4.40
C THR A 662 25.20 28.77 5.03
N THR A 663 24.13 28.52 4.27
CA THR A 663 22.75 28.64 4.76
C THR A 663 21.96 27.41 4.38
N GLY A 664 21.27 26.82 5.36
CA GLY A 664 20.30 25.73 5.16
C GLY A 664 18.93 26.08 5.72
N SER A 665 17.89 25.53 5.15
CA SER A 665 16.53 25.67 5.68
C SER A 665 15.79 24.34 5.67
N THR A 666 14.88 24.17 6.64
CA THR A 666 13.98 23.01 6.68
C THR A 666 12.72 23.34 7.45
N LEU A 667 11.63 22.71 7.08
CA LEU A 667 10.41 22.78 7.89
C LEU A 667 10.64 22.07 9.23
N LEU A 668 10.17 22.66 10.31
CA LEU A 668 10.25 22.05 11.63
C LEU A 668 9.34 20.81 11.65
N ARG A 669 9.93 19.66 11.94
CA ARG A 669 9.28 18.37 11.97
C ARG A 669 9.59 17.67 13.28
N GLU A 670 8.66 16.87 13.75
CA GLU A 670 8.89 16.04 14.94
C GLU A 670 8.69 14.56 14.59
N PRO A 671 9.75 13.82 14.40
CA PRO A 671 9.68 12.39 14.13
C PRO A 671 9.60 11.54 15.41
N ALA A 672 9.60 12.16 16.59
CA ALA A 672 9.60 11.44 17.85
C ALA A 672 8.19 11.02 18.28
N LEU A 673 8.12 9.94 19.04
CA LEU A 673 6.90 9.35 19.58
C LEU A 673 6.11 10.28 20.55
N ASN A 674 6.68 11.39 20.98
CA ASN A 674 6.07 12.35 21.90
C ASN A 674 6.32 13.80 21.40
N PRO A 675 5.53 14.28 20.44
CA PRO A 675 5.67 15.64 19.95
C PRO A 675 5.35 16.65 21.05
N ILE A 676 6.13 17.72 21.13
CA ILE A 676 5.88 18.83 22.02
C ILE A 676 4.88 19.76 21.34
N ILE A 677 3.59 19.61 21.65
CA ILE A 677 2.54 20.44 21.05
C ILE A 677 1.96 21.35 22.14
N PRO A 678 2.13 22.68 22.03
CA PRO A 678 1.43 23.60 22.91
C PRO A 678 -0.09 23.51 22.73
N ASN A 679 -0.82 23.61 23.83
CA ASN A 679 -2.28 23.51 23.80
C ASN A 679 -2.93 24.63 22.98
N ALA A 680 -4.12 24.35 22.46
CA ALA A 680 -4.94 25.40 21.90
C ALA A 680 -5.35 26.42 22.97
N LYS A 681 -5.40 27.71 22.63
CA LYS A 681 -5.87 28.81 23.46
C LYS A 681 -6.92 29.63 22.72
N ILE A 682 -7.91 30.14 23.47
CA ILE A 682 -8.78 31.21 22.97
C ILE A 682 -8.55 32.44 23.85
N VAL A 683 -8.10 33.50 23.22
CA VAL A 683 -7.84 34.79 23.90
C VAL A 683 -8.58 35.87 23.13
N ASN A 684 -9.45 36.58 23.80
CA ASN A 684 -10.25 37.67 23.20
C ASN A 684 -10.98 37.26 21.91
N ASN A 685 -11.58 36.08 21.90
CA ASN A 685 -12.27 35.48 20.75
C ASN A 685 -11.34 35.08 19.58
N VAL A 686 -10.04 34.97 19.80
CA VAL A 686 -9.08 34.47 18.80
C VAL A 686 -8.60 33.10 19.25
N LEU A 687 -8.78 32.10 18.40
CA LEU A 687 -8.20 30.77 18.57
C LEU A 687 -6.76 30.79 18.10
N TYR A 688 -5.86 30.34 18.95
CA TYR A 688 -4.47 30.03 18.64
C TYR A 688 -4.27 28.53 18.87
N LYS A 689 -3.93 27.81 17.83
CA LYS A 689 -3.72 26.34 17.89
C LYS A 689 -2.42 25.98 17.21
N THR A 690 -1.63 25.13 17.85
CA THR A 690 -0.52 24.44 17.21
C THR A 690 -0.96 23.03 16.88
N VAL A 691 -0.61 22.55 15.73
CA VAL A 691 -0.91 21.19 15.31
C VAL A 691 0.33 20.58 14.70
N LEU A 692 0.51 19.31 14.91
CA LEU A 692 1.45 18.52 14.12
C LEU A 692 0.68 17.99 12.92
N ASP A 693 1.12 18.35 11.72
CA ASP A 693 0.54 17.76 10.50
C ASP A 693 1.01 16.31 10.38
N SER A 694 0.38 15.45 11.16
CA SER A 694 0.60 14.01 11.09
C SER A 694 0.17 13.39 9.75
N TRP A 695 -0.49 14.18 8.90
CA TRP A 695 -1.03 13.74 7.63
C TRP A 695 -0.01 13.74 6.50
N ASN A 696 1.02 14.59 6.60
CA ASN A 696 1.95 14.78 5.49
C ASN A 696 3.41 14.54 5.83
N THR A 697 3.92 15.13 6.90
CA THR A 697 5.36 15.19 7.09
C THR A 697 5.77 15.30 8.55
N MET A 698 4.83 15.16 9.47
CA MET A 698 5.04 15.46 10.90
C MET A 698 5.52 16.91 11.12
N GLU A 699 5.02 17.84 10.31
CA GLU A 699 5.37 19.25 10.37
C GLU A 699 4.57 20.00 11.42
N TYR A 700 5.24 20.93 12.09
CA TYR A 700 4.55 21.83 13.02
C TYR A 700 3.85 22.96 12.26
N HIS A 701 2.55 23.06 12.49
CA HIS A 701 1.74 24.15 11.96
C HIS A 701 1.14 24.98 13.09
N ILE A 702 0.95 26.28 12.84
CA ILE A 702 0.21 27.18 13.70
C ILE A 702 -1.08 27.58 12.99
N ILE A 703 -2.20 27.54 13.69
CA ILE A 703 -3.49 28.01 13.22
C ILE A 703 -3.91 29.18 14.07
N LYS A 704 -4.23 30.33 13.43
CA LYS A 704 -4.86 31.48 14.06
C LYS A 704 -6.22 31.72 13.41
N THR A 705 -7.26 31.84 14.23
CA THR A 705 -8.62 32.14 13.76
C THR A 705 -9.28 33.13 14.70
N SER A 706 -9.58 34.31 14.21
CA SER A 706 -10.28 35.35 14.97
C SER A 706 -11.77 35.08 15.10
N ASN A 707 -12.41 35.74 16.06
CA ASN A 707 -13.84 35.71 16.32
C ASN A 707 -14.41 34.37 16.79
N MET A 708 -13.62 33.65 17.57
CA MET A 708 -14.12 32.46 18.27
C MET A 708 -14.99 32.87 19.47
N PRO A 709 -16.02 32.08 19.83
CA PRO A 709 -16.81 32.34 21.00
C PRO A 709 -15.94 32.30 22.25
N THR A 710 -16.31 33.11 23.28
CA THR A 710 -15.63 33.10 24.58
C THR A 710 -15.89 31.76 25.27
N ILE A 711 -15.06 30.78 24.99
CA ILE A 711 -15.06 29.50 25.70
C ILE A 711 -13.78 29.47 26.53
N GLN A 712 -13.93 29.28 27.83
CA GLN A 712 -12.76 29.07 28.66
C GLN A 712 -12.22 27.67 28.36
N ILE A 713 -11.09 27.59 27.69
CA ILE A 713 -10.34 26.34 27.51
C ILE A 713 -9.38 26.22 28.67
N SER A 714 -9.51 25.16 29.48
CA SER A 714 -8.55 24.88 30.53
C SER A 714 -7.18 24.50 29.95
N PRO A 715 -6.08 24.89 30.60
CA PRO A 715 -4.76 24.59 30.08
C PRO A 715 -4.45 23.08 30.13
N SER A 716 -3.95 22.58 29.08
CA SER A 716 -3.24 21.30 28.88
C SER A 716 -4.06 20.06 28.52
N LEU A 717 -4.22 19.84 27.17
CA LEU A 717 -4.30 18.48 26.69
C LEU A 717 -2.88 17.88 26.58
N PRO A 718 -2.57 16.82 27.32
CA PRO A 718 -1.39 16.02 27.01
C PRO A 718 -1.45 15.49 25.59
N THR A 719 -0.30 15.27 24.97
CA THR A 719 -0.14 14.79 23.58
C THR A 719 -0.86 13.49 23.24
N GLU A 720 -1.38 12.77 24.21
CA GLU A 720 -2.13 11.53 24.07
C GLU A 720 -3.62 11.73 23.72
N TYR A 721 -4.14 12.97 23.72
CA TYR A 721 -5.54 13.25 23.43
C TYR A 721 -5.72 13.83 22.03
N MET A 722 -6.47 13.14 21.19
CA MET A 722 -6.88 13.61 19.87
C MET A 722 -8.41 13.70 19.83
N SER A 723 -8.90 14.83 19.36
CA SER A 723 -10.34 15.03 19.21
C SER A 723 -10.84 14.57 17.87
N VAL A 724 -12.00 13.96 17.86
CA VAL A 724 -12.69 13.46 16.68
C VAL A 724 -14.07 14.10 16.59
N ALA A 725 -14.44 14.62 15.42
CA ALA A 725 -15.78 15.07 15.12
C ALA A 725 -16.24 14.55 13.77
N ARG A 726 -17.45 13.97 13.72
CA ARG A 726 -18.02 13.35 12.51
C ARG A 726 -19.46 13.79 12.30
N ILE A 727 -19.85 13.95 11.03
CA ILE A 727 -21.24 14.18 10.61
C ILE A 727 -21.72 12.90 9.92
N TYR A 728 -22.92 12.44 10.29
CA TYR A 728 -23.60 11.31 9.65
C TYR A 728 -24.82 11.78 8.86
N ASP A 729 -25.59 12.73 9.40
CA ASP A 729 -26.73 13.29 8.70
C ASP A 729 -26.64 14.82 8.74
N PHE A 730 -26.91 15.46 7.60
CA PHE A 730 -27.00 16.91 7.44
C PHE A 730 -28.19 17.21 6.53
N ILE A 731 -29.29 17.66 7.12
CA ILE A 731 -30.56 17.89 6.42
C ILE A 731 -31.04 19.29 6.77
N VAL A 732 -31.30 20.12 5.79
CA VAL A 732 -31.90 21.45 5.98
C VAL A 732 -33.32 21.44 5.40
N ASP A 733 -34.32 21.85 6.18
CA ASP A 733 -35.71 21.92 5.72
C ASP A 733 -36.05 23.24 5.02
N ASP A 734 -37.27 23.35 4.54
CA ASP A 734 -37.77 24.56 3.88
C ASP A 734 -37.80 25.80 4.77
N ASN A 735 -37.82 25.62 6.09
CA ASN A 735 -37.80 26.73 7.06
C ASN A 735 -36.35 27.13 7.45
N GLN A 736 -35.35 26.60 6.75
CA GLN A 736 -33.92 26.80 7.06
C GLN A 736 -33.47 26.20 8.40
N LEU A 737 -34.17 25.18 8.87
CA LEU A 737 -33.82 24.47 10.07
C LEU A 737 -32.94 23.26 9.71
N LEU A 738 -31.74 23.19 10.29
CA LEU A 738 -30.82 22.08 10.13
C LEU A 738 -31.12 20.96 11.13
N SER A 739 -31.25 19.76 10.66
CA SER A 739 -31.13 18.53 11.44
C SER A 739 -29.74 17.95 11.24
N LEU A 740 -29.02 17.76 12.34
CA LEU A 740 -27.62 17.36 12.34
C LEU A 740 -27.43 16.18 13.30
N ARG A 741 -26.95 15.06 12.77
CA ARG A 741 -26.54 13.91 13.57
C ARG A 741 -25.07 13.61 13.38
N GLY A 742 -24.38 13.38 14.49
CA GLY A 742 -22.96 13.13 14.44
C GLY A 742 -22.41 12.58 15.75
N LEU A 743 -21.10 12.52 15.81
CA LEU A 743 -20.40 12.21 17.06
C LEU A 743 -19.19 13.12 17.25
N GLY A 744 -18.81 13.32 18.52
CA GLY A 744 -17.60 14.05 18.88
C GLY A 744 -17.06 13.58 20.22
N TYR A 745 -15.78 13.22 20.24
CA TYR A 745 -15.10 12.80 21.46
C TYR A 745 -13.64 13.20 21.45
N ILE A 746 -13.06 13.21 22.62
CA ILE A 746 -11.62 13.37 22.83
C ILE A 746 -11.05 11.99 23.16
N ASN A 747 -10.12 11.51 22.35
CA ASN A 747 -9.49 10.21 22.55
C ASN A 747 -8.79 10.19 23.93
N ASN A 748 -8.86 9.08 24.64
CA ASN A 748 -8.36 8.89 25.98
C ASN A 748 -9.02 9.76 27.08
N ALA A 749 -10.14 10.43 26.78
CA ALA A 749 -10.97 11.12 27.77
C ALA A 749 -12.28 10.37 27.98
N ASN A 750 -12.69 10.20 29.22
CA ASN A 750 -13.94 9.51 29.56
C ASN A 750 -15.16 10.34 29.17
N MET A 751 -16.00 9.85 28.28
CA MET A 751 -17.26 10.46 27.85
C MET A 751 -18.51 9.63 28.27
N GLY A 752 -18.37 8.74 29.23
CA GLY A 752 -19.44 7.86 29.73
C GLY A 752 -20.48 8.52 30.64
N GLU A 753 -20.17 9.61 31.32
CA GLU A 753 -21.11 10.32 32.19
C GLU A 753 -21.57 11.65 31.60
N ILE A 754 -22.83 11.98 31.73
CA ILE A 754 -23.45 13.13 31.04
C ILE A 754 -23.15 14.49 31.73
N ASP A 755 -22.98 14.52 33.05
CA ASP A 755 -23.08 15.75 33.82
C ASP A 755 -21.94 16.78 33.65
N ASP A 756 -20.77 16.34 33.11
CA ASP A 756 -19.61 17.22 32.90
C ASP A 756 -19.18 17.37 31.43
N LYS A 757 -20.12 17.19 30.51
CA LYS A 757 -19.84 17.21 29.08
C LYS A 757 -20.55 18.34 28.37
N ALA A 758 -19.89 18.90 27.38
CA ALA A 758 -20.49 19.80 26.42
C ALA A 758 -20.05 19.51 25.00
N LEU A 759 -21.00 19.48 24.11
CA LEU A 759 -20.77 19.52 22.66
C LEU A 759 -21.38 20.81 22.13
N LYS A 760 -20.65 21.54 21.27
CA LYS A 760 -21.18 22.75 20.63
C LYS A 760 -20.79 22.75 19.16
N LEU A 761 -21.78 22.91 18.29
CA LEU A 761 -21.55 23.22 16.90
C LEU A 761 -21.10 24.67 16.74
N LEU A 762 -19.99 24.88 16.07
CA LEU A 762 -19.49 26.22 15.73
C LEU A 762 -19.52 26.37 14.19
N ILE A 763 -20.18 27.40 13.69
CA ILE A 763 -20.21 27.75 12.28
C ILE A 763 -19.44 29.06 12.12
N VAL A 764 -18.26 29.00 11.51
CA VAL A 764 -17.28 30.09 11.44
C VAL A 764 -17.20 30.64 10.01
N ASP A 765 -17.51 31.92 9.85
CA ASP A 765 -17.39 32.60 8.54
C ASP A 765 -15.91 32.63 8.09
N GLN A 766 -15.63 32.17 6.87
CA GLN A 766 -14.26 32.11 6.35
C GLN A 766 -13.78 33.42 5.69
N VAL A 767 -14.71 34.29 5.30
CA VAL A 767 -14.40 35.52 4.57
C VAL A 767 -14.46 36.73 5.48
N ASN A 768 -15.45 36.76 6.38
CA ASN A 768 -15.67 37.87 7.31
C ASN A 768 -15.42 37.43 8.75
N LEU A 769 -14.16 37.23 9.07
CA LEU A 769 -13.67 36.77 10.37
C LEU A 769 -13.97 37.75 11.53
N SER A 770 -14.56 38.92 11.24
CA SER A 770 -15.02 39.86 12.26
C SER A 770 -16.39 39.50 12.83
N THR A 771 -17.11 38.55 12.27
CA THR A 771 -18.40 38.11 12.78
C THR A 771 -18.24 37.08 13.87
N VAL A 772 -19.05 37.19 14.92
CA VAL A 772 -19.09 36.19 16.00
C VAL A 772 -19.55 34.86 15.41
N PRO A 773 -18.86 33.75 15.64
CA PRO A 773 -19.29 32.44 15.15
C PRO A 773 -20.68 32.10 15.65
N PHE A 774 -21.47 31.52 14.77
CA PHE A 774 -22.74 30.95 15.15
C PHE A 774 -22.46 29.70 16.03
N SER A 775 -22.90 29.73 17.28
CA SER A 775 -22.63 28.67 18.25
C SER A 775 -23.92 28.06 18.77
N ILE A 776 -24.00 26.74 18.77
CA ILE A 776 -25.17 26.00 19.22
C ILE A 776 -24.74 24.91 20.18
N ASP A 777 -25.36 24.86 21.35
CA ASP A 777 -25.21 23.75 22.27
C ASP A 777 -25.89 22.51 21.69
N LEU A 778 -25.15 21.42 21.62
CA LEU A 778 -25.63 20.11 21.18
C LEU A 778 -25.83 19.23 22.43
N ILE A 779 -26.92 18.49 22.48
CA ILE A 779 -27.20 17.60 23.59
C ILE A 779 -26.46 16.26 23.37
N PRO A 780 -25.52 15.89 24.25
CA PRO A 780 -24.87 14.58 24.13
C PRO A 780 -25.90 13.45 24.28
N THR A 781 -25.92 12.54 23.36
CA THR A 781 -26.83 11.39 23.33
C THR A 781 -26.04 10.09 23.22
N THR A 782 -26.69 8.99 23.60
CA THR A 782 -26.19 7.64 23.33
C THR A 782 -26.49 7.25 21.89
N GLY A 783 -25.52 6.72 21.16
CA GLY A 783 -25.70 6.21 19.81
C GLY A 783 -25.53 4.71 19.71
N ASP A 784 -25.80 4.17 18.50
CA ASP A 784 -25.68 2.73 18.21
C ASP A 784 -24.22 2.23 18.17
N PHE A 785 -23.28 3.16 18.17
CA PHE A 785 -21.84 2.88 18.18
C PHE A 785 -21.29 3.22 19.55
N ASP A 786 -20.87 2.21 20.29
CA ASP A 786 -20.10 2.37 21.51
C ASP A 786 -18.60 2.47 21.12
N PRO A 787 -18.00 3.66 21.11
CA PRO A 787 -16.60 3.81 20.82
C PRO A 787 -15.72 3.48 22.05
N SER A 788 -16.15 2.61 22.95
CA SER A 788 -15.33 2.22 24.10
C SER A 788 -14.00 1.66 23.63
N LEU A 789 -12.98 2.50 23.74
CA LEU A 789 -11.61 2.17 23.40
C LEU A 789 -10.84 1.95 24.71
N GLY A 790 -10.67 0.69 25.10
CA GLY A 790 -9.89 0.33 26.28
C GLY A 790 -10.54 0.75 27.60
N ALA A 791 -9.87 1.60 28.40
CA ALA A 791 -10.32 2.01 29.75
C ALA A 791 -11.29 3.21 29.75
N TYR A 792 -11.63 3.77 28.59
CA TYR A 792 -12.44 4.98 28.46
C TYR A 792 -13.81 4.68 27.88
N ASP A 793 -14.82 5.33 28.42
CA ASP A 793 -16.20 5.21 27.98
C ASP A 793 -16.59 6.41 27.13
N TYR A 794 -17.10 6.18 25.92
CA TYR A 794 -17.50 7.20 24.95
C TYR A 794 -19.00 7.17 24.63
N ILE A 795 -19.81 6.51 25.44
CA ILE A 795 -21.23 6.26 25.15
C ILE A 795 -22.03 7.56 24.88
N HIS A 796 -21.65 8.69 25.48
CA HIS A 796 -22.28 9.99 25.31
C HIS A 796 -21.54 10.92 24.35
N SER A 797 -20.87 10.37 23.38
CA SER A 797 -20.18 11.14 22.33
C SER A 797 -21.08 11.53 21.16
N TRP A 798 -22.26 10.99 21.08
CA TRP A 798 -23.20 11.26 20.00
C TRP A 798 -24.02 12.52 20.25
N PHE A 799 -24.50 13.12 19.17
CA PHE A 799 -25.51 14.16 19.17
C PHE A 799 -26.48 13.94 18.00
N ASN A 800 -27.72 14.32 18.21
CA ASN A 800 -28.78 14.27 17.21
C ASN A 800 -29.69 15.46 17.45
N GLU A 801 -29.38 16.57 16.79
CA GLU A 801 -30.10 17.83 16.96
C GLU A 801 -30.94 18.14 15.75
N SER A 802 -32.11 18.69 15.98
CA SER A 802 -33.02 19.20 14.97
C SER A 802 -33.40 20.63 15.27
N ASN A 803 -33.93 21.32 14.27
CA ASN A 803 -34.39 22.71 14.38
C ASN A 803 -33.29 23.75 14.65
N ILE A 804 -32.05 23.45 14.21
CA ILE A 804 -30.97 24.43 14.22
C ILE A 804 -31.27 25.53 13.18
N ASP A 805 -31.54 26.74 13.63
CA ASP A 805 -31.94 27.86 12.77
C ASP A 805 -30.73 28.43 12.02
N LEU A 806 -30.63 28.11 10.71
CA LEU A 806 -29.61 28.65 9.81
C LEU A 806 -30.02 29.94 9.12
N SER A 807 -31.23 30.46 9.36
CA SER A 807 -31.74 31.67 8.70
C SER A 807 -30.90 32.92 9.00
N LYS A 808 -30.18 32.89 10.12
CA LYS A 808 -29.28 33.96 10.59
C LYS A 808 -27.93 33.98 9.89
N LEU A 809 -27.57 32.94 9.18
CA LEU A 809 -26.34 32.94 8.39
C LEU A 809 -26.54 33.79 7.14
N LEU A 810 -25.59 34.64 6.83
CA LEU A 810 -25.55 35.35 5.54
C LEU A 810 -25.12 34.40 4.42
N ALA A 811 -25.30 34.78 3.16
CA ALA A 811 -24.66 34.07 2.05
C ALA A 811 -23.13 34.16 2.21
N GLY A 812 -22.44 33.04 2.18
CA GLY A 812 -21.01 32.98 2.46
C GLY A 812 -20.46 31.56 2.58
N ASN A 813 -19.16 31.48 2.87
CA ASN A 813 -18.45 30.24 3.11
C ASN A 813 -18.11 30.11 4.60
N TYR A 814 -18.44 28.98 5.18
CA TYR A 814 -18.31 28.73 6.60
C TYR A 814 -17.54 27.44 6.88
N LYS A 815 -16.74 27.42 7.94
CA LYS A 815 -16.19 26.18 8.50
C LYS A 815 -17.15 25.63 9.54
N LEU A 816 -17.32 24.31 9.55
CA LEU A 816 -18.05 23.60 10.59
C LEU A 816 -17.04 23.00 11.58
N MET A 817 -17.15 23.37 12.83
CA MET A 817 -16.28 22.90 13.91
C MET A 817 -17.13 22.39 15.07
N LEU A 818 -16.59 21.46 15.82
CA LEU A 818 -17.18 20.93 17.05
C LEU A 818 -16.29 21.29 18.24
N TYR A 819 -16.84 21.99 19.20
CA TYR A 819 -16.27 22.12 20.53
C TYR A 819 -16.68 20.92 21.37
N ILE A 820 -15.73 20.28 22.01
CA ILE A 820 -15.92 19.10 22.85
C ILE A 820 -15.32 19.36 24.20
N LYS A 821 -16.10 19.12 25.24
CA LYS A 821 -15.63 19.16 26.65
C LYS A 821 -15.94 17.84 27.33
N SER A 822 -14.98 17.32 28.04
CA SER A 822 -15.15 16.18 28.96
C SER A 822 -14.37 16.44 30.25
N ASN A 823 -15.07 16.67 31.34
CA ASN A 823 -14.47 17.08 32.63
C ASN A 823 -13.61 18.34 32.47
N SER A 824 -12.32 18.25 32.79
CA SER A 824 -11.37 19.36 32.63
C SER A 824 -10.69 19.43 31.28
N ILE A 825 -11.06 18.57 30.34
CA ILE A 825 -10.44 18.44 29.03
C ILE A 825 -11.38 19.02 27.98
N GLU A 826 -10.88 19.93 27.15
CA GLU A 826 -11.66 20.62 26.10
C GLU A 826 -10.85 20.70 24.81
N ASP A 827 -11.53 20.61 23.66
CA ASP A 827 -10.90 20.83 22.34
C ASP A 827 -11.92 21.35 21.33
N ILE A 828 -11.40 21.90 20.22
CA ILE A 828 -12.19 22.32 19.07
C ILE A 828 -11.61 21.64 17.83
N VAL A 829 -12.45 20.92 17.12
CA VAL A 829 -12.04 20.12 15.97
C VAL A 829 -12.95 20.37 14.77
N GLU A 830 -12.39 20.42 13.56
CA GLU A 830 -13.19 20.48 12.33
C GLU A 830 -13.92 19.15 12.12
N PHE A 831 -15.18 19.23 11.64
CA PHE A 831 -15.90 18.03 11.23
C PHE A 831 -15.24 17.38 10.02
N ARG A 832 -15.00 16.09 10.13
CA ARG A 832 -14.37 15.27 9.10
C ARG A 832 -15.38 14.29 8.52
N ASP A 833 -15.15 13.94 7.24
CA ASP A 833 -15.93 12.92 6.59
C ASP A 833 -15.38 11.52 6.88
N PHE A 834 -16.28 10.64 7.27
CA PHE A 834 -16.00 9.22 7.40
C PHE A 834 -17.03 8.34 6.69
N GLY A 835 -17.93 8.88 5.91
CA GLY A 835 -18.97 8.09 5.24
C GLY A 835 -19.64 8.75 4.04
N PHE A 836 -19.57 10.05 3.92
CA PHE A 836 -20.15 10.79 2.80
C PHE A 836 -19.11 11.01 1.70
N LYS A 837 -19.46 10.63 0.48
CA LYS A 837 -18.61 10.81 -0.69
C LYS A 837 -19.21 11.88 -1.56
N GLY A 838 -18.75 13.11 -1.38
CA GLY A 838 -19.13 14.23 -2.24
C GLY A 838 -19.87 15.36 -1.52
N ASP A 839 -20.26 16.36 -2.28
CA ASP A 839 -21.00 17.52 -1.80
C ASP A 839 -22.43 17.10 -1.50
N ILE A 840 -22.96 17.54 -0.34
CA ILE A 840 -24.39 17.47 -0.02
C ILE A 840 -25.00 18.83 -0.34
N VAL A 841 -25.91 18.86 -1.30
CA VAL A 841 -26.61 20.09 -1.69
C VAL A 841 -28.05 19.97 -1.23
N VAL A 842 -28.48 20.91 -0.40
CA VAL A 842 -29.86 21.03 0.04
C VAL A 842 -30.41 22.40 -0.40
N GLU A 843 -31.51 22.40 -1.09
CA GLU A 843 -32.14 23.61 -1.60
C GLU A 843 -33.51 23.80 -0.96
N ASN A 844 -33.77 24.99 -0.49
CA ASN A 844 -35.10 25.41 -0.13
C ASN A 844 -35.63 26.52 -1.08
N SER A 845 -36.76 27.16 -0.77
CA SER A 845 -37.39 28.18 -1.61
C SER A 845 -36.52 29.43 -1.83
N THR A 846 -35.59 29.73 -0.94
CA THR A 846 -34.81 30.99 -0.91
C THR A 846 -33.32 30.81 -1.01
N ARG A 847 -32.80 29.66 -0.58
CA ARG A 847 -31.35 29.41 -0.41
C ARG A 847 -30.93 28.04 -0.84
N ILE A 848 -29.63 27.94 -1.14
CA ILE A 848 -28.91 26.69 -1.38
C ILE A 848 -27.88 26.57 -0.29
N TYR A 849 -27.92 25.44 0.41
CA TYR A 849 -26.93 25.04 1.41
C TYR A 849 -26.11 23.90 0.82
N THR A 850 -24.83 24.12 0.68
CA THR A 850 -23.89 23.09 0.20
C THR A 850 -22.93 22.74 1.30
N LEU A 851 -23.01 21.51 1.81
CA LEU A 851 -21.95 20.94 2.63
C LEU A 851 -20.89 20.42 1.66
N LYS A 852 -19.89 21.25 1.39
CA LYS A 852 -18.87 20.99 0.38
C LYS A 852 -17.72 20.20 0.96
N PHE A 853 -17.52 19.02 0.44
CA PHE A 853 -16.39 18.17 0.82
C PHE A 853 -15.10 18.74 0.25
N LYS A 854 -14.07 18.83 1.10
CA LYS A 854 -12.71 19.24 0.76
C LYS A 854 -11.80 18.01 0.80
N PRO A 855 -11.54 17.38 -0.34
CA PRO A 855 -10.76 16.14 -0.38
C PRO A 855 -9.36 16.27 0.21
N GLU A 856 -8.74 17.43 0.02
CA GLU A 856 -7.40 17.74 0.51
C GLU A 856 -7.29 17.81 2.04
N ARG A 857 -8.41 18.06 2.72
CA ARG A 857 -8.45 18.18 4.19
C ARG A 857 -9.39 17.16 4.85
N ARG A 858 -10.19 16.47 4.04
CA ARG A 858 -11.27 15.56 4.47
C ARG A 858 -12.24 16.19 5.47
N ASN A 859 -12.47 17.47 5.36
CA ASN A 859 -13.43 18.20 6.15
C ASN A 859 -14.52 18.79 5.26
N TYR A 860 -15.54 19.34 5.91
CA TYR A 860 -16.63 19.99 5.24
C TYR A 860 -16.62 21.50 5.47
N ASP A 861 -16.79 22.25 4.39
CA ASP A 861 -17.19 23.64 4.44
C ASP A 861 -18.71 23.75 4.17
N LEU A 862 -19.38 24.58 4.92
CA LEU A 862 -20.77 24.94 4.63
C LEU A 862 -20.79 26.18 3.74
N ILE A 863 -21.35 26.06 2.55
CA ILE A 863 -21.59 27.19 1.63
C ILE A 863 -23.07 27.52 1.66
N VAL A 864 -23.38 28.77 1.96
CA VAL A 864 -24.75 29.31 1.93
C VAL A 864 -24.85 30.28 0.77
N ALA A 865 -25.74 30.04 -0.19
CA ALA A 865 -25.97 30.91 -1.33
C ALA A 865 -27.47 31.29 -1.43
N ASP A 866 -27.74 32.55 -1.71
CA ASP A 866 -29.11 32.97 -2.01
C ASP A 866 -29.49 32.50 -3.42
N LYS A 867 -30.69 31.97 -3.60
CA LYS A 867 -31.22 31.67 -4.93
C LYS A 867 -31.49 32.97 -5.64
N SER A 868 -30.92 33.15 -6.83
CA SER A 868 -31.29 34.24 -7.71
C SER A 868 -32.78 34.11 -8.05
N VAL A 869 -33.57 35.08 -7.67
CA VAL A 869 -34.96 35.17 -8.11
C VAL A 869 -34.90 35.35 -9.62
N SER A 870 -35.17 34.31 -10.38
CA SER A 870 -35.47 34.47 -11.81
C SER A 870 -36.77 35.26 -11.86
N THR A 871 -36.65 36.54 -12.15
CA THR A 871 -37.82 37.36 -12.55
C THR A 871 -38.50 36.70 -13.73
N PRO A 872 -39.84 36.51 -13.70
CA PRO A 872 -40.60 35.84 -14.74
C PRO A 872 -40.53 36.52 -16.06
#